data_3d0a228c9da3f577c562e91a41fbdda0
#
_entry.id   3d0a228c9da3f577c562e91a41fbdda0
#
_cell.length_a   1.000
_cell.length_b   1.000
_cell.length_c   1.000
_cell.angle_alpha   90.00
_cell.angle_beta   90.00
_cell.angle_gamma   90.00
#
_symmetry.space_group_name_H-M   'P 1'
#
loop_
_entity.id
_entity.type
_entity.pdbx_description
1 polymer ?
#
loop_
_entity_poly.entity_id
_entity_poly.type
_entity_poly.pdbx_seq_one_letter_code
_entity_poly.pdbx_strand_id
1 'polypeptide(L)'
;MAEQDEAYLEFLSMYDNGQVDKVQDLESVIEQERLVRPFSEIKELIHKNGAVGDKLLENVLKSKKDYIVDFLVLEEPEPEAGREFQFLNIDEGIVTSLCQRNIQRLYKFQEESILQILEGKDVVIVAPTASGKTEAFCIPIVQEISVGASHFSSLRPEIKLSRRKVFAVFVYPTKALARDQFPKIVQIADPVGLNVGLFDGDTSKSERELITRELIPEIIITNFDVIHYHLLHKTRFSRLLKTCKFLVVDEAHVYTGVFGANVHYIIKRLERMTSSATKQKLQIIAASATLPNAHEFCRSLFGRDLSIIYGKGRKGKINLVVIFPSLHSQRSLMLDILKRLIATNHKTIAFSKSHLGSELLAFYSAKQGNQIRVHRAGLLPSERKSVEDQFRNNKILAISATPTLELGIDIGDVDAIMSDIVPVNRLIQRLGRAARNGQQGYAFLALGNDPISQYYKLHPEDYLQDQEIAYTDPTNSFVEEYQILAMACDKPISINESFPIWNTLQKLISRGLVQFSRGKYVPEFNKAMDILWNFSIRGIGSRVDIIFNEKKIGERQMPQAIEELHDNAIYFLGGKRYRVFKLYLENSDNKLEKGSYAKLMAIPGDYPYYTKAIVDDWPTILEVYEQKTVFGIEVRYCSLEILKKVSGYSNIELGKEVTQGTRLYLESPLEFKFVTKGLVFRAPKPTKVLEFAMDDDYLEMSGYHATEHVIIEGSIMITGGSSQDMGGISIGSTGLIFIYDGSIGGNGASKTLYDKLDKALIRAQRVISECPCRNESGCPRCTFSYRCGNNNEYLHKNAAIEILNNIVAGEKTKIGEQVPEDKPLI
;
A
#
# COMPACT_ATOMS: atom_id res chain seq x y z
N MET A 1 -22.60 -19.39 -16.57
CA MET A 1 -21.33 -18.73 -16.24
C MET A 1 -21.04 -17.58 -17.21
N ALA A 2 -21.02 -17.77 -18.54
CA ALA A 2 -20.78 -16.66 -19.48
C ALA A 2 -21.86 -15.57 -19.44
N GLU A 3 -23.16 -15.93 -19.38
CA GLU A 3 -24.26 -14.95 -19.27
C GLU A 3 -24.27 -14.16 -17.94
N GLN A 4 -23.84 -14.77 -16.83
CA GLN A 4 -23.72 -14.07 -15.54
C GLN A 4 -22.52 -13.11 -15.50
N ASP A 5 -21.44 -13.43 -16.22
CA ASP A 5 -20.29 -12.55 -16.36
C ASP A 5 -20.61 -11.36 -17.28
N GLU A 6 -21.43 -11.57 -18.31
CA GLU A 6 -21.85 -10.51 -19.24
C GLU A 6 -22.79 -9.50 -18.57
N ALA A 7 -23.78 -9.96 -17.81
CA ALA A 7 -24.68 -9.11 -17.04
C ALA A 7 -23.93 -8.31 -15.94
N TYR A 8 -22.90 -8.91 -15.33
CA TYR A 8 -22.05 -8.24 -14.36
C TYR A 8 -21.20 -7.14 -15.00
N LEU A 9 -20.63 -7.40 -16.15
CA LEU A 9 -19.81 -6.43 -16.88
C LEU A 9 -20.66 -5.30 -17.49
N GLU A 10 -21.89 -5.60 -17.91
CA GLU A 10 -22.87 -4.58 -18.33
C GLU A 10 -23.28 -3.68 -17.17
N PHE A 11 -23.53 -4.27 -16.00
CA PHE A 11 -23.74 -3.54 -14.75
C PHE A 11 -22.58 -2.61 -14.39
N LEU A 12 -21.35 -3.11 -14.48
CA LEU A 12 -20.16 -2.32 -14.20
C LEU A 12 -20.00 -1.15 -15.19
N SER A 13 -20.43 -1.35 -16.44
CA SER A 13 -20.43 -0.30 -17.46
C SER A 13 -21.44 0.82 -17.15
N MET A 14 -22.62 0.45 -16.64
CA MET A 14 -23.65 1.41 -16.23
C MET A 14 -23.21 2.26 -15.04
N TYR A 15 -22.51 1.65 -14.08
CA TYR A 15 -21.98 2.33 -12.90
C TYR A 15 -20.99 3.45 -13.26
N ASP A 16 -20.18 3.22 -14.27
CA ASP A 16 -19.11 4.15 -14.65
C ASP A 16 -19.55 5.23 -15.64
N ASN A 17 -20.52 4.92 -16.50
CA ASN A 17 -21.09 5.88 -17.44
C ASN A 17 -21.94 6.95 -16.73
N GLY A 18 -22.54 6.65 -15.59
CA GLY A 18 -23.36 7.58 -14.83
C GLY A 18 -22.59 8.67 -14.07
N GLN A 19 -21.30 8.47 -13.83
CA GLN A 19 -20.45 9.47 -13.16
C GLN A 19 -19.82 10.48 -14.13
N VAL A 20 -19.84 10.25 -15.41
CA VAL A 20 -19.04 10.99 -16.39
C VAL A 20 -19.88 11.93 -17.25
N ASP A 21 -21.16 11.67 -17.46
CA ASP A 21 -21.93 12.30 -18.54
C ASP A 21 -22.89 13.43 -18.14
N LYS A 22 -22.82 13.99 -16.93
CA LYS A 22 -23.60 15.16 -16.59
C LYS A 22 -22.75 16.41 -16.45
N VAL A 23 -22.77 17.12 -17.58
CA VAL A 23 -22.65 18.59 -17.67
C VAL A 23 -21.42 19.17 -17.03
N GLN A 24 -20.29 18.91 -17.62
CA GLN A 24 -19.29 19.94 -17.70
C GLN A 24 -19.82 21.01 -18.66
N ASP A 25 -20.11 22.15 -18.12
CA ASP A 25 -20.38 23.33 -18.91
C ASP A 25 -19.29 23.45 -19.98
N LEU A 26 -19.67 23.51 -21.26
CA LEU A 26 -18.73 23.56 -22.38
C LEU A 26 -17.75 24.73 -22.21
N GLU A 27 -18.18 25.82 -21.58
CA GLU A 27 -17.37 26.99 -21.26
C GLU A 27 -16.29 26.67 -20.21
N SER A 28 -16.59 25.84 -19.20
CA SER A 28 -15.59 25.43 -18.19
C SER A 28 -14.54 24.48 -18.77
N VAL A 29 -14.92 23.67 -19.76
CA VAL A 29 -13.98 22.81 -20.51
C VAL A 29 -13.07 23.67 -21.40
N ILE A 30 -13.64 24.66 -22.10
CA ILE A 30 -12.88 25.60 -22.96
C ILE A 30 -11.93 26.45 -22.13
N GLU A 31 -12.34 26.92 -20.95
CA GLU A 31 -11.48 27.69 -20.04
C GLU A 31 -10.35 26.83 -19.43
N GLN A 32 -10.61 25.54 -19.16
CA GLN A 32 -9.59 24.56 -18.79
C GLN A 32 -8.60 24.29 -19.93
N GLU A 33 -9.05 24.32 -21.17
CA GLU A 33 -8.19 24.21 -22.36
C GLU A 33 -7.15 25.30 -22.44
N ARG A 34 -7.45 26.51 -21.98
CA ARG A 34 -6.52 27.67 -21.97
C ARG A 34 -5.40 27.52 -20.92
N LEU A 35 -5.58 26.67 -19.92
CA LEU A 35 -4.60 26.43 -18.86
C LEU A 35 -3.64 25.26 -19.15
N VAL A 36 -3.84 24.53 -20.25
CA VAL A 36 -2.99 23.41 -20.66
C VAL A 36 -2.00 23.89 -21.73
N ARG A 37 -0.77 23.39 -21.65
CA ARG A 37 0.27 23.72 -22.65
C ARG A 37 -0.21 23.41 -24.06
N PRO A 38 -0.11 24.33 -25.02
CA PRO A 38 -0.49 24.06 -26.39
C PRO A 38 0.35 22.93 -27.00
N PHE A 39 -0.24 22.15 -27.87
CA PHE A 39 0.44 21.02 -28.56
C PHE A 39 1.75 21.42 -29.26
N SER A 40 1.88 22.70 -29.72
CA SER A 40 3.12 23.24 -30.28
C SER A 40 4.28 23.22 -29.30
N GLU A 41 4.06 23.62 -28.04
CA GLU A 41 5.11 23.62 -27.00
C GLU A 41 5.54 22.21 -26.62
N ILE A 42 4.61 21.26 -26.58
CA ILE A 42 4.90 19.85 -26.29
C ILE A 42 5.67 19.23 -27.44
N LYS A 43 5.34 19.58 -28.67
CA LYS A 43 6.10 19.15 -29.85
C LYS A 43 7.54 19.67 -29.79
N GLU A 44 7.76 20.88 -29.32
CA GLU A 44 9.11 21.42 -29.08
C GLU A 44 9.85 20.67 -27.95
N LEU A 45 9.15 20.32 -26.87
CA LEU A 45 9.71 19.50 -25.77
C LEU A 45 10.12 18.10 -26.23
N ILE A 46 9.29 17.46 -27.05
CA ILE A 46 9.60 16.16 -27.66
C ILE A 46 10.84 16.28 -28.57
N HIS A 47 10.91 17.34 -29.38
CA HIS A 47 12.06 17.64 -30.24
C HIS A 47 13.32 17.90 -29.40
N LYS A 48 13.24 18.75 -28.39
CA LYS A 48 14.36 19.15 -27.54
C LYS A 48 14.95 17.95 -26.74
N ASN A 49 14.11 16.98 -26.36
CA ASN A 49 14.52 15.80 -25.60
C ASN A 49 14.91 14.58 -26.48
N GLY A 50 15.06 14.76 -27.77
CA GLY A 50 15.62 13.73 -28.67
C GLY A 50 14.68 12.60 -29.08
N ALA A 51 13.36 12.75 -28.83
CA ALA A 51 12.34 11.78 -29.25
C ALA A 51 11.79 12.08 -30.67
N VAL A 52 12.55 12.80 -31.48
CA VAL A 52 12.18 13.17 -32.87
C VAL A 52 12.14 11.91 -33.72
N GLY A 53 11.01 11.72 -34.46
CA GLY A 53 10.84 10.59 -35.36
C GLY A 53 10.29 9.33 -34.69
N ASP A 54 9.93 9.39 -33.40
CA ASP A 54 9.20 8.29 -32.76
C ASP A 54 7.74 8.26 -33.23
N LYS A 55 7.46 7.36 -34.16
CA LYS A 55 6.13 7.21 -34.78
C LYS A 55 5.03 6.86 -33.78
N LEU A 56 5.37 6.17 -32.68
CA LEU A 56 4.40 5.83 -31.65
C LEU A 56 3.95 7.07 -30.88
N LEU A 57 4.91 7.85 -30.39
CA LEU A 57 4.62 9.10 -29.70
C LEU A 57 3.86 10.08 -30.60
N GLU A 58 4.29 10.24 -31.84
CA GLU A 58 3.60 11.07 -32.81
C GLU A 58 2.14 10.62 -33.03
N ASN A 59 1.87 9.31 -33.09
CA ASN A 59 0.51 8.80 -33.27
C ASN A 59 -0.35 8.98 -32.01
N VAL A 60 0.19 8.74 -30.84
CA VAL A 60 -0.53 8.94 -29.55
C VAL A 60 -0.84 10.44 -29.38
N LEU A 61 0.11 11.30 -29.69
CA LEU A 61 0.01 12.75 -29.48
C LEU A 61 -0.83 13.49 -30.54
N LYS A 62 -1.18 12.86 -31.66
CA LYS A 62 -2.07 13.44 -32.67
C LYS A 62 -3.54 13.49 -32.28
N SER A 63 -3.92 12.93 -31.14
CA SER A 63 -5.30 12.99 -30.67
C SER A 63 -5.70 14.42 -30.32
N LYS A 64 -6.72 14.97 -30.99
CA LYS A 64 -7.28 16.29 -30.67
C LYS A 64 -8.20 16.30 -29.44
N LYS A 65 -8.40 15.13 -28.81
CA LYS A 65 -9.34 14.95 -27.70
C LYS A 65 -8.65 14.96 -26.34
N ASP A 66 -7.32 14.96 -26.32
CA ASP A 66 -6.53 14.79 -25.10
C ASP A 66 -5.52 15.93 -24.98
N TYR A 67 -5.24 16.34 -23.75
CA TYR A 67 -4.20 17.31 -23.44
C TYR A 67 -2.97 16.64 -22.92
N ILE A 68 -1.84 16.90 -23.55
CA ILE A 68 -0.55 16.50 -23.01
C ILE A 68 -0.14 17.56 -22.00
N VAL A 69 -0.17 17.17 -20.76
CA VAL A 69 0.18 18.01 -19.62
C VAL A 69 1.69 18.21 -19.53
N ASP A 70 2.44 17.09 -19.67
CA ASP A 70 3.89 17.10 -19.65
C ASP A 70 4.50 15.91 -20.41
N PHE A 71 5.76 16.09 -20.83
CA PHE A 71 6.56 15.05 -21.45
C PHE A 71 7.97 15.07 -20.84
N LEU A 72 8.38 13.93 -20.30
CA LEU A 72 9.67 13.77 -19.65
C LEU A 72 10.41 12.56 -20.23
N VAL A 73 11.71 12.72 -20.43
CA VAL A 73 12.61 11.59 -20.73
C VAL A 73 13.35 11.22 -19.46
N LEU A 74 13.02 10.03 -18.93
CA LEU A 74 13.67 9.49 -17.76
C LEU A 74 14.84 8.63 -18.19
N GLU A 75 16.05 9.07 -17.87
CA GLU A 75 17.32 8.39 -18.17
C GLU A 75 18.12 8.27 -16.88
N GLU A 76 18.47 7.07 -16.50
CA GLU A 76 19.36 6.84 -15.37
C GLU A 76 20.81 6.77 -15.89
N PRO A 77 21.80 7.38 -15.19
CA PRO A 77 23.19 7.25 -15.58
C PRO A 77 23.62 5.78 -15.48
N GLU A 78 24.55 5.36 -16.34
CA GLU A 78 25.08 4.00 -16.29
C GLU A 78 25.68 3.70 -14.91
N PRO A 79 25.46 2.49 -14.38
CA PRO A 79 26.01 2.11 -13.10
C PRO A 79 27.53 1.97 -13.18
N GLU A 80 28.23 2.44 -12.15
CA GLU A 80 29.67 2.31 -12.04
C GLU A 80 30.07 0.82 -11.93
N ALA A 81 31.04 0.40 -12.73
CA ALA A 81 31.60 -0.94 -12.66
C ALA A 81 32.45 -1.09 -11.37
N GLY A 82 32.28 -2.20 -10.68
CA GLY A 82 33.11 -2.61 -9.55
C GLY A 82 34.45 -3.20 -10.00
N ARG A 83 35.19 -3.83 -9.10
CA ARG A 83 36.45 -4.55 -9.40
C ARG A 83 36.15 -5.87 -10.15
N GLU A 84 37.15 -6.45 -10.75
CA GLU A 84 37.09 -7.78 -11.33
C GLU A 84 36.96 -8.85 -10.23
N PHE A 85 36.37 -10.01 -10.53
CA PHE A 85 36.10 -11.07 -9.57
C PHE A 85 37.36 -11.55 -8.82
N GLN A 86 38.51 -11.59 -9.52
CA GLN A 86 39.80 -12.01 -8.92
C GLN A 86 40.23 -11.14 -7.71
N PHE A 87 39.73 -9.91 -7.61
CA PHE A 87 40.03 -9.01 -6.49
C PHE A 87 39.00 -9.04 -5.37
N LEU A 88 37.93 -9.84 -5.52
CA LEU A 88 36.80 -9.86 -4.56
C LEU A 88 36.82 -11.11 -3.67
N ASN A 89 37.76 -12.04 -3.86
CA ASN A 89 37.88 -13.29 -3.10
C ASN A 89 36.54 -14.07 -3.03
N ILE A 90 35.85 -14.18 -4.18
CA ILE A 90 34.59 -14.92 -4.31
C ILE A 90 34.90 -16.35 -4.76
N ASP A 91 34.17 -17.33 -4.23
CA ASP A 91 34.32 -18.76 -4.59
C ASP A 91 34.18 -18.97 -6.11
N GLU A 92 35.07 -19.83 -6.69
CA GLU A 92 35.08 -20.09 -8.13
C GLU A 92 33.77 -20.65 -8.67
N GLY A 93 33.04 -21.43 -7.88
CA GLY A 93 31.72 -21.95 -8.24
C GLY A 93 30.69 -20.83 -8.41
N ILE A 94 30.71 -19.83 -7.51
CA ILE A 94 29.85 -18.65 -7.60
C ILE A 94 30.22 -17.84 -8.85
N VAL A 95 31.52 -17.58 -9.06
CA VAL A 95 32.00 -16.82 -10.24
C VAL A 95 31.59 -17.52 -11.53
N THR A 96 31.74 -18.84 -11.62
CA THR A 96 31.35 -19.64 -12.78
C THR A 96 29.85 -19.48 -13.05
N SER A 97 29.01 -19.55 -12.03
CA SER A 97 27.56 -19.33 -12.16
C SER A 97 27.20 -17.92 -12.66
N LEU A 98 27.89 -16.91 -12.17
CA LEU A 98 27.69 -15.53 -12.63
C LEU A 98 28.09 -15.37 -14.10
N CYS A 99 29.25 -15.94 -14.51
CA CYS A 99 29.68 -15.94 -15.92
C CYS A 99 28.72 -16.65 -16.85
N GLN A 100 28.12 -17.77 -16.43
CA GLN A 100 27.08 -18.48 -17.20
C GLN A 100 25.82 -17.62 -17.42
N ARG A 101 25.57 -16.65 -16.52
CA ARG A 101 24.49 -15.68 -16.62
C ARG A 101 24.89 -14.39 -17.36
N ASN A 102 26.05 -14.38 -18.07
CA ASN A 102 26.62 -13.22 -18.71
C ASN A 102 26.98 -12.05 -17.77
N ILE A 103 27.20 -12.32 -16.48
CA ILE A 103 27.67 -11.35 -15.52
C ILE A 103 29.19 -11.51 -15.41
N GLN A 104 29.93 -10.66 -16.16
CA GLN A 104 31.41 -10.68 -16.19
C GLN A 104 32.03 -9.80 -15.11
N ARG A 105 31.26 -8.85 -14.58
CA ARG A 105 31.71 -7.88 -13.57
C ARG A 105 30.51 -7.42 -12.73
N LEU A 106 30.73 -7.20 -11.44
CA LEU A 106 29.73 -6.62 -10.55
C LEU A 106 29.72 -5.09 -10.69
N TYR A 107 28.59 -4.48 -10.31
CA TYR A 107 28.53 -3.03 -10.13
C TYR A 107 29.17 -2.65 -8.80
N LYS A 108 29.64 -1.40 -8.69
CA LYS A 108 30.31 -0.87 -7.49
C LYS A 108 29.47 -1.02 -6.22
N PHE A 109 28.14 -0.75 -6.29
CA PHE A 109 27.27 -0.92 -5.13
C PHE A 109 27.12 -2.39 -4.69
N GLN A 110 27.18 -3.34 -5.65
CA GLN A 110 27.17 -4.78 -5.34
C GLN A 110 28.46 -5.18 -4.62
N GLU A 111 29.61 -4.72 -5.12
CA GLU A 111 30.90 -4.92 -4.47
C GLU A 111 30.90 -4.35 -3.04
N GLU A 112 30.44 -3.10 -2.87
CA GLU A 112 30.37 -2.46 -1.57
C GLU A 112 29.43 -3.23 -0.62
N SER A 113 28.28 -3.72 -1.12
CA SER A 113 27.36 -4.54 -0.36
C SER A 113 28.02 -5.85 0.11
N ILE A 114 28.72 -6.52 -0.79
CA ILE A 114 29.43 -7.77 -0.47
C ILE A 114 30.44 -7.54 0.65
N LEU A 115 31.28 -6.52 0.52
CA LEU A 115 32.32 -6.23 1.51
C LEU A 115 31.73 -5.91 2.88
N GLN A 116 30.72 -5.04 2.94
CA GLN A 116 30.10 -4.64 4.21
C GLN A 116 29.35 -5.79 4.89
N ILE A 117 28.68 -6.66 4.09
CA ILE A 117 28.00 -7.85 4.63
C ILE A 117 29.03 -8.85 5.21
N LEU A 118 30.14 -9.09 4.52
CA LEU A 118 31.21 -9.96 5.00
C LEU A 118 31.93 -9.39 6.25
N GLU A 119 31.97 -8.06 6.42
CA GLU A 119 32.45 -7.40 7.64
C GLU A 119 31.47 -7.56 8.83
N GLY A 120 30.30 -8.19 8.63
CA GLY A 120 29.29 -8.41 9.67
C GLY A 120 28.40 -7.21 9.94
N LYS A 121 28.37 -6.20 9.07
CA LYS A 121 27.51 -5.01 9.21
C LYS A 121 26.07 -5.34 8.84
N ASP A 122 25.12 -4.73 9.53
CA ASP A 122 23.73 -4.66 9.10
C ASP A 122 23.63 -3.64 7.94
N VAL A 123 23.01 -4.01 6.82
CA VAL A 123 23.05 -3.22 5.57
C VAL A 123 21.65 -3.04 4.97
N VAL A 124 21.39 -1.87 4.39
CA VAL A 124 20.25 -1.67 3.47
C VAL A 124 20.74 -1.26 2.09
N ILE A 125 20.34 -2.01 1.07
CA ILE A 125 20.66 -1.77 -0.33
C ILE A 125 19.47 -1.07 -0.99
N VAL A 126 19.63 0.19 -1.35
CA VAL A 126 18.60 0.98 -2.05
C VAL A 126 19.01 1.10 -3.50
N ALA A 127 18.39 0.33 -4.37
CA ALA A 127 18.70 0.32 -5.79
C ALA A 127 17.46 -0.05 -6.63
N PRO A 128 17.31 0.48 -7.85
CA PRO A 128 16.14 0.24 -8.69
C PRO A 128 15.84 -1.24 -8.91
N THR A 129 14.62 -1.53 -9.39
CA THR A 129 14.27 -2.90 -9.80
C THR A 129 15.17 -3.36 -10.94
N ALA A 130 15.51 -4.65 -10.98
CA ALA A 130 16.41 -5.25 -11.97
C ALA A 130 17.87 -4.73 -11.95
N SER A 131 18.32 -4.06 -10.89
CA SER A 131 19.70 -3.61 -10.73
C SER A 131 20.69 -4.67 -10.25
N GLY A 132 20.20 -5.89 -9.89
CA GLY A 132 21.07 -6.94 -9.35
C GLY A 132 21.21 -6.90 -7.82
N LYS A 133 20.19 -6.39 -7.09
CA LYS A 133 20.14 -6.45 -5.61
C LYS A 133 20.27 -7.86 -5.06
N THR A 134 19.63 -8.84 -5.75
CA THR A 134 19.67 -10.25 -5.33
C THR A 134 21.10 -10.78 -5.31
N GLU A 135 21.89 -10.47 -6.33
CA GLU A 135 23.32 -10.82 -6.37
C GLU A 135 24.09 -10.14 -5.24
N ALA A 136 23.82 -8.85 -4.98
CA ALA A 136 24.51 -8.06 -3.96
C ALA A 136 24.39 -8.64 -2.54
N PHE A 137 23.23 -9.21 -2.16
CA PHE A 137 23.08 -9.83 -0.84
C PHE A 137 23.27 -11.34 -0.86
N CYS A 138 22.98 -12.04 -1.94
CA CYS A 138 23.06 -13.50 -1.99
C CYS A 138 24.52 -13.98 -2.04
N ILE A 139 25.36 -13.35 -2.86
CA ILE A 139 26.78 -13.75 -3.02
C ILE A 139 27.53 -13.79 -1.68
N PRO A 140 27.56 -12.74 -0.85
CA PRO A 140 28.33 -12.76 0.39
C PRO A 140 27.78 -13.77 1.40
N ILE A 141 26.46 -13.98 1.44
CA ILE A 141 25.84 -14.96 2.34
C ILE A 141 26.21 -16.38 1.91
N VAL A 142 26.08 -16.71 0.63
CA VAL A 142 26.47 -18.01 0.07
C VAL A 142 27.96 -18.27 0.28
N GLN A 143 28.81 -17.28 0.02
CA GLN A 143 30.24 -17.31 0.28
C GLN A 143 30.55 -17.65 1.74
N GLU A 144 29.94 -16.98 2.69
CA GLU A 144 30.23 -17.21 4.11
C GLU A 144 29.76 -18.58 4.59
N ILE A 145 28.60 -19.04 4.11
CA ILE A 145 28.08 -20.37 4.43
C ILE A 145 28.99 -21.46 3.84
N SER A 146 29.46 -21.28 2.58
CA SER A 146 30.32 -22.28 1.91
C SER A 146 31.67 -22.43 2.61
N VAL A 147 32.31 -21.31 3.02
CA VAL A 147 33.55 -21.32 3.79
C VAL A 147 33.36 -22.03 5.14
N GLY A 148 32.27 -21.73 5.85
CA GLY A 148 31.91 -22.41 7.08
C GLY A 148 31.63 -23.90 6.89
N ALA A 149 31.04 -24.29 5.75
CA ALA A 149 30.72 -25.68 5.42
C ALA A 149 31.95 -26.49 4.99
N SER A 150 32.97 -25.85 4.39
CA SER A 150 34.19 -26.56 3.98
C SER A 150 34.95 -27.15 5.14
N HIS A 151 34.88 -26.58 6.34
CA HIS A 151 35.41 -27.19 7.57
C HIS A 151 34.74 -28.53 7.96
N PHE A 152 33.57 -28.83 7.41
CA PHE A 152 32.85 -30.10 7.63
C PHE A 152 32.97 -31.09 6.45
N SER A 153 33.73 -30.72 5.40
CA SER A 153 33.87 -31.56 4.18
C SER A 153 34.53 -32.94 4.45
N SER A 154 35.32 -33.05 5.49
CA SER A 154 35.99 -34.29 5.90
C SER A 154 35.14 -35.28 6.73
N LEU A 155 33.90 -34.92 7.07
CA LEU A 155 33.01 -35.75 7.88
C LEU A 155 32.27 -36.80 7.03
N ARG A 156 31.94 -37.94 7.66
CA ARG A 156 31.13 -38.99 7.01
C ARG A 156 29.75 -38.45 6.61
N PRO A 157 29.14 -38.95 5.50
CA PRO A 157 27.84 -38.44 4.98
C PRO A 157 26.72 -38.40 6.03
N GLU A 158 26.64 -39.38 6.90
CA GLU A 158 25.66 -39.50 7.99
C GLU A 158 25.81 -38.37 9.04
N ILE A 159 27.07 -37.97 9.33
CA ILE A 159 27.40 -36.91 10.27
C ILE A 159 27.13 -35.53 9.60
N LYS A 160 27.34 -35.43 8.29
CA LYS A 160 26.98 -34.22 7.51
C LYS A 160 25.48 -33.95 7.57
N LEU A 161 24.64 -34.97 7.39
CA LEU A 161 23.18 -34.87 7.44
C LEU A 161 22.67 -34.38 8.82
N SER A 162 23.23 -34.95 9.90
CA SER A 162 22.84 -34.63 11.28
C SER A 162 23.25 -33.22 11.75
N ARG A 163 24.15 -32.54 11.01
CA ARG A 163 24.66 -31.18 11.33
C ARG A 163 24.16 -30.09 10.42
N ARG A 164 23.30 -30.42 9.44
CA ARG A 164 22.69 -29.36 8.58
C ARG A 164 21.84 -28.40 9.41
N LYS A 165 22.03 -27.13 9.19
CA LYS A 165 21.39 -26.04 9.91
C LYS A 165 20.96 -24.98 8.94
N VAL A 166 19.88 -24.27 9.27
CA VAL A 166 19.49 -23.04 8.55
C VAL A 166 20.40 -21.91 8.98
N PHE A 167 21.15 -21.36 8.06
CA PHE A 167 22.04 -20.22 8.28
C PHE A 167 21.41 -18.90 7.86
N ALA A 168 20.61 -18.91 6.79
CA ALA A 168 20.00 -17.71 6.26
C ALA A 168 18.50 -17.89 6.01
N VAL A 169 17.75 -16.83 6.29
CA VAL A 169 16.31 -16.72 5.99
C VAL A 169 16.10 -15.52 5.10
N PHE A 170 15.57 -15.75 3.90
CA PHE A 170 15.26 -14.72 2.91
C PHE A 170 13.75 -14.49 2.93
N VAL A 171 13.34 -13.28 3.25
CA VAL A 171 11.94 -12.91 3.44
C VAL A 171 11.48 -12.01 2.31
N TYR A 172 10.40 -12.41 1.64
CA TYR A 172 9.75 -11.68 0.58
C TYR A 172 8.31 -11.30 0.97
N PRO A 173 7.80 -10.14 0.52
CA PRO A 173 6.46 -9.68 0.91
C PRO A 173 5.32 -10.54 0.33
N THR A 174 5.56 -11.22 -0.79
CA THR A 174 4.57 -12.07 -1.45
C THR A 174 5.13 -13.44 -1.83
N LYS A 175 4.26 -14.46 -1.81
CA LYS A 175 4.60 -15.81 -2.27
C LYS A 175 5.07 -15.84 -3.73
N ALA A 176 4.46 -15.03 -4.58
CA ALA A 176 4.78 -14.96 -6.00
C ALA A 176 6.23 -14.48 -6.21
N LEU A 177 6.64 -13.42 -5.51
CA LEU A 177 8.01 -12.91 -5.56
C LEU A 177 9.02 -13.93 -4.99
N ALA A 178 8.69 -14.57 -3.87
CA ALA A 178 9.52 -15.63 -3.29
C ALA A 178 9.80 -16.76 -4.30
N ARG A 179 8.76 -17.17 -5.04
CA ARG A 179 8.86 -18.22 -6.07
C ARG A 179 9.64 -17.78 -7.30
N ASP A 180 9.54 -16.52 -7.69
CA ASP A 180 10.33 -15.94 -8.80
C ASP A 180 11.83 -15.87 -8.45
N GLN A 181 12.15 -15.52 -7.21
CA GLN A 181 13.54 -15.39 -6.76
C GLN A 181 14.20 -16.75 -6.42
N PHE A 182 13.40 -17.75 -6.06
CA PHE A 182 13.91 -19.08 -5.69
C PHE A 182 14.90 -19.67 -6.71
N PRO A 183 14.59 -19.80 -8.03
CA PRO A 183 15.54 -20.37 -8.99
C PRO A 183 16.81 -19.55 -9.16
N LYS A 184 16.76 -18.22 -8.99
CA LYS A 184 17.92 -17.33 -9.09
C LYS A 184 18.89 -17.56 -7.93
N ILE A 185 18.35 -17.77 -6.72
CA ILE A 185 19.13 -18.03 -5.52
C ILE A 185 19.74 -19.44 -5.60
N VAL A 186 18.97 -20.44 -6.08
CA VAL A 186 19.48 -21.79 -6.32
C VAL A 186 20.67 -21.78 -7.27
N GLN A 187 20.61 -21.04 -8.38
CA GLN A 187 21.72 -20.91 -9.34
C GLN A 187 23.02 -20.39 -8.72
N ILE A 188 22.94 -19.56 -7.67
CA ILE A 188 24.13 -19.05 -6.97
C ILE A 188 24.62 -20.04 -5.88
N ALA A 189 23.70 -20.73 -5.21
CA ALA A 189 23.97 -21.58 -4.06
C ALA A 189 24.39 -23.02 -4.44
N ASP A 190 23.79 -23.61 -5.49
CA ASP A 190 24.02 -25.00 -5.93
C ASP A 190 25.47 -25.28 -6.34
N PRO A 191 26.20 -24.40 -7.08
CA PRO A 191 27.58 -24.62 -7.47
C PRO A 191 28.56 -24.79 -6.28
N VAL A 192 28.21 -24.29 -5.11
CA VAL A 192 29.00 -24.46 -3.87
C VAL A 192 28.38 -25.50 -2.92
N GLY A 193 27.43 -26.29 -3.41
CA GLY A 193 26.83 -27.43 -2.69
C GLY A 193 25.85 -27.06 -1.57
N LEU A 194 25.27 -25.86 -1.58
CA LEU A 194 24.27 -25.42 -0.62
C LEU A 194 22.85 -25.63 -1.12
N ASN A 195 21.97 -26.07 -0.23
CA ASN A 195 20.56 -26.31 -0.52
C ASN A 195 19.73 -25.07 -0.16
N VAL A 196 18.78 -24.77 -1.04
CA VAL A 196 17.79 -23.72 -0.82
C VAL A 196 16.41 -24.34 -0.72
N GLY A 197 15.64 -23.96 0.30
CA GLY A 197 14.28 -24.43 0.52
C GLY A 197 13.27 -23.29 0.42
N LEU A 198 12.16 -23.52 -0.27
CA LEU A 198 11.02 -22.60 -0.29
C LEU A 198 9.95 -23.08 0.68
N PHE A 199 9.61 -22.25 1.66
CA PHE A 199 8.64 -22.56 2.69
C PHE A 199 7.60 -21.45 2.81
N ASP A 200 6.45 -21.64 2.20
CA ASP A 200 5.33 -20.69 2.20
C ASP A 200 4.00 -21.37 2.58
N GLY A 201 2.89 -20.61 2.56
CA GLY A 201 1.57 -21.15 2.90
C GLY A 201 1.04 -22.19 1.92
N ASP A 202 1.59 -22.25 0.69
CA ASP A 202 1.17 -23.18 -0.36
C ASP A 202 2.11 -24.39 -0.47
N THR A 203 3.20 -24.43 0.32
CA THR A 203 4.12 -25.58 0.38
C THR A 203 3.36 -26.81 0.87
N SER A 204 3.41 -27.90 0.10
CA SER A 204 2.70 -29.15 0.40
C SER A 204 3.17 -29.79 1.69
N LYS A 205 2.35 -30.69 2.27
CA LYS A 205 2.71 -31.40 3.52
C LYS A 205 3.97 -32.23 3.34
N SER A 206 4.14 -32.88 2.20
CA SER A 206 5.32 -33.70 1.87
C SER A 206 6.59 -32.86 1.78
N GLU A 207 6.52 -31.71 1.07
CA GLU A 207 7.64 -30.77 0.98
C GLU A 207 8.01 -30.18 2.34
N ARG A 208 7.01 -29.85 3.18
CA ARG A 208 7.25 -29.39 4.55
C ARG A 208 7.98 -30.43 5.40
N GLU A 209 7.62 -31.70 5.26
CA GLU A 209 8.31 -32.80 5.96
C GLU A 209 9.74 -32.97 5.45
N LEU A 210 9.95 -32.91 4.14
CA LEU A 210 11.26 -32.95 3.53
C LEU A 210 12.18 -31.83 4.09
N ILE A 211 11.74 -30.56 4.01
CA ILE A 211 12.51 -29.38 4.46
C ILE A 211 12.77 -29.45 5.99
N THR A 212 11.84 -29.93 6.79
CA THR A 212 11.95 -29.84 8.25
C THR A 212 12.56 -31.09 8.90
N ARG A 213 12.75 -32.19 8.17
CA ARG A 213 13.24 -33.48 8.70
C ARG A 213 14.38 -34.08 7.91
N GLU A 214 14.25 -34.14 6.57
CA GLU A 214 15.11 -35.00 5.76
C GLU A 214 16.23 -34.22 5.08
N LEU A 215 15.88 -33.10 4.42
CA LEU A 215 16.80 -32.27 3.67
C LEU A 215 16.72 -30.83 4.20
N ILE A 216 17.22 -30.60 5.41
CA ILE A 216 17.27 -29.28 6.02
C ILE A 216 18.16 -28.37 5.13
N PRO A 217 17.60 -27.31 4.50
CA PRO A 217 18.39 -26.44 3.65
C PRO A 217 19.19 -25.44 4.49
N GLU A 218 20.31 -25.00 3.95
CA GLU A 218 21.13 -23.93 4.55
C GLU A 218 20.47 -22.55 4.39
N ILE A 219 19.69 -22.35 3.32
CA ILE A 219 18.96 -21.10 3.02
C ILE A 219 17.47 -21.42 2.91
N ILE A 220 16.64 -20.67 3.63
CA ILE A 220 15.18 -20.77 3.55
C ILE A 220 14.60 -19.47 2.97
N ILE A 221 13.73 -19.60 1.97
CA ILE A 221 12.93 -18.51 1.41
C ILE A 221 11.53 -18.61 1.97
N THR A 222 10.99 -17.50 2.51
CA THR A 222 9.69 -17.48 3.19
C THR A 222 9.09 -16.07 3.24
N ASN A 223 8.07 -15.84 4.06
CA ASN A 223 7.46 -14.53 4.34
C ASN A 223 7.21 -14.39 5.86
N PHE A 224 6.92 -13.16 6.31
CA PHE A 224 6.70 -12.88 7.74
C PHE A 224 5.43 -13.53 8.29
N ASP A 225 4.39 -13.74 7.48
CA ASP A 225 3.17 -14.44 7.90
C ASP A 225 3.51 -15.87 8.37
N VAL A 226 4.34 -16.56 7.61
CA VAL A 226 4.81 -17.91 7.92
C VAL A 226 5.70 -17.92 9.17
N ILE A 227 6.65 -16.99 9.26
CA ILE A 227 7.52 -16.87 10.45
C ILE A 227 6.67 -16.65 11.70
N HIS A 228 5.75 -15.68 11.66
CA HIS A 228 4.83 -15.37 12.77
C HIS A 228 4.05 -16.59 13.23
N TYR A 229 3.37 -17.26 12.28
CA TYR A 229 2.59 -18.47 12.56
C TYR A 229 3.42 -19.56 13.24
N HIS A 230 4.57 -19.88 12.66
CA HIS A 230 5.39 -20.98 13.15
C HIS A 230 6.11 -20.69 14.46
N LEU A 231 6.47 -19.44 14.75
CA LEU A 231 6.97 -19.04 16.06
C LEU A 231 5.89 -19.24 17.13
N LEU A 232 4.68 -18.71 16.88
CA LEU A 232 3.55 -18.79 17.81
C LEU A 232 3.17 -20.24 18.13
N HIS A 233 3.11 -21.10 17.10
CA HIS A 233 2.75 -22.52 17.26
C HIS A 233 3.90 -23.46 17.63
N LYS A 234 5.12 -22.94 17.86
CA LYS A 234 6.32 -23.71 18.27
C LYS A 234 6.57 -24.94 17.41
N THR A 235 6.37 -24.82 16.11
CA THR A 235 6.49 -25.93 15.18
C THR A 235 7.96 -26.36 14.97
N ARG A 236 8.18 -27.44 14.21
CA ARG A 236 9.55 -27.85 13.82
C ARG A 236 10.23 -26.75 12.99
N PHE A 237 9.50 -26.06 12.11
CA PHE A 237 10.04 -24.95 11.33
C PHE A 237 10.63 -23.86 12.22
N SER A 238 9.93 -23.44 13.29
CA SER A 238 10.47 -22.44 14.22
C SER A 238 11.75 -22.87 14.93
N ARG A 239 11.95 -24.20 15.09
CA ARG A 239 13.20 -24.71 15.67
C ARG A 239 14.38 -24.57 14.72
N LEU A 240 14.14 -24.71 13.40
CA LEU A 240 15.17 -24.50 12.37
C LEU A 240 15.62 -23.03 12.33
N LEU A 241 14.70 -22.10 12.52
CA LEU A 241 15.00 -20.66 12.53
C LEU A 241 15.96 -20.25 13.66
N LYS A 242 16.08 -21.05 14.73
CA LYS A 242 16.97 -20.75 15.89
C LYS A 242 18.46 -20.67 15.53
N THR A 243 18.87 -21.27 14.43
CA THR A 243 20.28 -21.31 14.01
C THR A 243 20.60 -20.25 12.96
N CYS A 244 19.61 -19.43 12.58
CA CYS A 244 19.76 -18.39 11.57
C CYS A 244 20.79 -17.34 12.01
N LYS A 245 21.73 -17.03 11.13
CA LYS A 245 22.72 -15.95 11.26
C LYS A 245 22.32 -14.74 10.43
N PHE A 246 21.72 -14.95 9.25
CA PHE A 246 21.38 -13.91 8.30
C PHE A 246 19.86 -13.82 8.11
N LEU A 247 19.31 -12.63 8.25
CA LEU A 247 17.94 -12.30 7.87
C LEU A 247 17.98 -11.30 6.70
N VAL A 248 17.59 -11.77 5.52
CA VAL A 248 17.40 -10.90 4.35
C VAL A 248 15.94 -10.49 4.25
N VAL A 249 15.69 -9.19 4.14
CA VAL A 249 14.35 -8.61 3.99
C VAL A 249 14.32 -7.86 2.66
N ASP A 250 13.77 -8.52 1.64
CA ASP A 250 13.65 -7.89 0.31
C ASP A 250 12.37 -7.08 0.19
N GLU A 251 12.40 -6.07 -0.69
CA GLU A 251 11.34 -5.06 -0.89
C GLU A 251 10.91 -4.42 0.45
N ALA A 252 11.89 -3.98 1.26
CA ALA A 252 11.68 -3.49 2.61
C ALA A 252 10.64 -2.35 2.70
N HIS A 253 10.51 -1.53 1.66
CA HIS A 253 9.54 -0.45 1.55
C HIS A 253 8.06 -0.90 1.60
N VAL A 254 7.78 -2.20 1.43
CA VAL A 254 6.42 -2.76 1.53
C VAL A 254 5.97 -2.92 3.00
N TYR A 255 6.93 -3.02 3.93
CA TYR A 255 6.64 -3.24 5.35
C TYR A 255 6.39 -1.92 6.07
N THR A 256 5.31 -1.22 5.68
CA THR A 256 4.90 0.07 6.23
C THR A 256 3.65 -0.05 7.12
N GLY A 257 3.32 1.03 7.82
CA GLY A 257 2.12 1.14 8.64
C GLY A 257 2.03 0.03 9.69
N VAL A 258 0.81 -0.52 9.85
CA VAL A 258 0.51 -1.61 10.78
C VAL A 258 1.29 -2.88 10.48
N PHE A 259 1.43 -3.22 9.19
CA PHE A 259 2.20 -4.41 8.80
C PHE A 259 3.68 -4.27 9.17
N GLY A 260 4.27 -3.10 8.93
CA GLY A 260 5.65 -2.79 9.34
C GLY A 260 5.83 -2.87 10.86
N ALA A 261 4.89 -2.32 11.64
CA ALA A 261 4.93 -2.42 13.09
C ALA A 261 4.92 -3.89 13.58
N ASN A 262 4.09 -4.74 12.99
CA ASN A 262 4.10 -6.18 13.27
C ASN A 262 5.42 -6.84 12.89
N VAL A 263 5.97 -6.50 11.72
CA VAL A 263 7.25 -7.04 11.24
C VAL A 263 8.38 -6.66 12.18
N HIS A 264 8.40 -5.44 12.71
CA HIS A 264 9.35 -5.02 13.74
C HIS A 264 9.41 -6.02 14.91
N TYR A 265 8.25 -6.34 15.49
CA TYR A 265 8.18 -7.28 16.61
C TYR A 265 8.48 -8.74 16.21
N ILE A 266 8.09 -9.17 15.00
CA ILE A 266 8.42 -10.50 14.52
C ILE A 266 9.95 -10.66 14.38
N ILE A 267 10.64 -9.63 13.90
CA ILE A 267 12.11 -9.60 13.85
C ILE A 267 12.69 -9.69 15.26
N LYS A 268 12.18 -8.90 16.22
CA LYS A 268 12.61 -8.97 17.62
C LYS A 268 12.39 -10.35 18.24
N ARG A 269 11.26 -11.00 17.95
CA ARG A 269 10.96 -12.36 18.40
C ARG A 269 11.95 -13.37 17.81
N LEU A 270 12.28 -13.23 16.52
CA LEU A 270 13.29 -14.07 15.85
C LEU A 270 14.68 -13.86 16.45
N GLU A 271 15.10 -12.61 16.64
CA GLU A 271 16.37 -12.26 17.30
C GLU A 271 16.49 -12.88 18.70
N ARG A 272 15.43 -12.78 19.47
CA ARG A 272 15.37 -13.35 20.81
C ARG A 272 15.53 -14.87 20.80
N MET A 273 14.96 -15.54 19.79
CA MET A 273 15.09 -17.00 19.63
C MET A 273 16.49 -17.41 19.16
N THR A 274 17.07 -16.70 18.19
CA THR A 274 18.41 -16.98 17.64
C THR A 274 19.51 -16.68 18.66
N SER A 275 19.49 -15.52 19.32
CA SER A 275 20.47 -15.15 20.34
C SER A 275 20.50 -16.11 21.53
N SER A 276 19.34 -16.65 21.91
CA SER A 276 19.25 -17.66 22.96
C SER A 276 19.90 -19.01 22.57
N ALA A 277 19.89 -19.35 21.29
CA ALA A 277 20.39 -20.60 20.79
C ALA A 277 21.88 -20.56 20.40
N THR A 278 22.29 -19.47 19.72
CA THR A 278 23.62 -19.35 19.11
C THR A 278 24.56 -18.41 19.87
N LYS A 279 24.05 -17.60 20.76
CA LYS A 279 24.75 -16.46 21.40
C LYS A 279 25.31 -15.43 20.40
N GLN A 280 24.87 -15.49 19.15
CA GLN A 280 25.25 -14.55 18.08
C GLN A 280 24.11 -13.59 17.77
N LYS A 281 24.46 -12.39 17.36
CA LYS A 281 23.49 -11.40 16.87
C LYS A 281 23.04 -11.77 15.47
N LEU A 282 21.74 -11.68 15.20
CA LEU A 282 21.17 -11.83 13.85
C LEU A 282 21.62 -10.63 12.98
N GLN A 283 22.30 -10.90 11.88
CA GLN A 283 22.69 -9.90 10.91
C GLN A 283 21.53 -9.63 9.95
N ILE A 284 21.16 -8.35 9.80
CA ILE A 284 20.05 -7.92 8.95
C ILE A 284 20.57 -7.33 7.66
N ILE A 285 20.07 -7.85 6.55
CA ILE A 285 20.31 -7.32 5.21
C ILE A 285 18.96 -6.95 4.59
N ALA A 286 18.73 -5.67 4.34
CA ALA A 286 17.51 -5.20 3.71
C ALA A 286 17.79 -4.79 2.25
N ALA A 287 16.79 -4.95 1.38
CA ALA A 287 16.84 -4.45 0.02
C ALA A 287 15.55 -3.70 -0.33
N SER A 288 15.66 -2.62 -1.07
CA SER A 288 14.52 -1.78 -1.48
C SER A 288 14.74 -1.17 -2.86
N ALA A 289 13.66 -0.90 -3.60
CA ALA A 289 13.77 -0.20 -4.89
C ALA A 289 13.89 1.31 -4.69
N THR A 290 13.11 1.88 -3.80
CA THR A 290 13.07 3.32 -3.47
C THR A 290 12.83 3.47 -1.98
N LEU A 291 13.64 4.28 -1.33
CA LEU A 291 13.49 4.55 0.10
C LEU A 291 14.13 5.90 0.43
N PRO A 292 13.41 7.03 0.20
CA PRO A 292 13.97 8.37 0.40
C PRO A 292 14.45 8.63 1.83
N ASN A 293 13.75 8.08 2.81
CA ASN A 293 14.06 8.18 4.25
C ASN A 293 14.63 6.87 4.83
N ALA A 294 15.58 6.25 4.12
CA ALA A 294 16.12 4.92 4.46
C ALA A 294 16.60 4.82 5.91
N HIS A 295 17.25 5.83 6.45
CA HIS A 295 17.80 5.83 7.80
C HIS A 295 16.69 5.72 8.85
N GLU A 296 15.74 6.65 8.82
CA GLU A 296 14.63 6.70 9.81
C GLU A 296 13.74 5.46 9.70
N PHE A 297 13.41 5.08 8.46
CA PHE A 297 12.57 3.91 8.23
C PHE A 297 13.22 2.61 8.71
N CYS A 298 14.49 2.38 8.37
CA CYS A 298 15.21 1.20 8.82
C CYS A 298 15.37 1.16 10.34
N ARG A 299 15.62 2.31 10.98
CA ARG A 299 15.66 2.41 12.44
C ARG A 299 14.33 2.06 13.08
N SER A 300 13.22 2.51 12.51
CA SER A 300 11.87 2.15 13.00
C SER A 300 11.54 0.68 12.75
N LEU A 301 11.80 0.17 11.54
CA LEU A 301 11.44 -1.20 11.17
C LEU A 301 12.31 -2.25 11.87
N PHE A 302 13.64 -2.05 11.92
CA PHE A 302 14.59 -3.03 12.46
C PHE A 302 15.03 -2.73 13.90
N GLY A 303 14.69 -1.56 14.44
CA GLY A 303 15.07 -1.12 15.78
C GLY A 303 16.58 -0.90 15.95
N ARG A 304 17.28 -0.62 14.84
CA ARG A 304 18.73 -0.35 14.79
C ARG A 304 19.10 0.38 13.51
N ASP A 305 20.26 1.03 13.52
CA ASP A 305 20.81 1.67 12.33
C ASP A 305 21.44 0.62 11.41
N LEU A 306 21.19 0.77 10.11
CA LEU A 306 21.79 -0.03 9.04
C LEU A 306 22.71 0.86 8.20
N SER A 307 23.78 0.30 7.68
CA SER A 307 24.62 0.95 6.67
C SER A 307 23.85 1.05 5.35
N ILE A 308 23.75 2.25 4.80
CA ILE A 308 22.96 2.50 3.59
C ILE A 308 23.86 2.47 2.37
N ILE A 309 23.53 1.65 1.38
CA ILE A 309 24.25 1.55 0.11
C ILE A 309 23.27 1.90 -1.01
N TYR A 310 23.57 2.97 -1.75
CA TYR A 310 22.79 3.39 -2.89
C TYR A 310 23.37 2.81 -4.18
N GLY A 311 22.52 2.14 -4.95
CA GLY A 311 22.88 1.55 -6.23
C GLY A 311 22.11 2.16 -7.40
N LYS A 312 22.74 2.11 -8.57
CA LYS A 312 22.12 2.45 -9.85
C LYS A 312 21.99 1.17 -10.68
N GLY A 313 20.94 1.05 -11.48
CA GLY A 313 20.74 -0.08 -12.38
C GLY A 313 20.83 0.36 -13.82
N ARG A 314 21.14 -0.58 -14.72
CA ARG A 314 21.07 -0.33 -16.15
C ARG A 314 19.63 -0.35 -16.59
N LYS A 315 19.12 0.80 -17.04
CA LYS A 315 17.78 0.93 -17.62
C LYS A 315 17.87 1.65 -18.97
N GLY A 316 16.98 1.29 -19.87
CA GLY A 316 16.76 2.06 -21.09
C GLY A 316 16.06 3.39 -20.77
N LYS A 317 16.06 4.29 -21.74
CA LYS A 317 15.31 5.54 -21.67
C LYS A 317 13.82 5.25 -21.61
N ILE A 318 13.08 5.97 -20.75
CA ILE A 318 11.63 5.90 -20.67
C ILE A 318 11.05 7.26 -21.02
N ASN A 319 10.22 7.28 -22.05
CA ASN A 319 9.41 8.43 -22.43
C ASN A 319 8.13 8.44 -21.58
N LEU A 320 8.06 9.31 -20.58
CA LEU A 320 6.91 9.50 -19.71
C LEU A 320 6.03 10.63 -20.25
N VAL A 321 4.79 10.31 -20.59
CA VAL A 321 3.79 11.26 -21.08
C VAL A 321 2.68 11.39 -20.05
N VAL A 322 2.43 12.61 -19.56
CA VAL A 322 1.32 12.91 -18.66
C VAL A 322 0.17 13.46 -19.49
N ILE A 323 -0.99 12.81 -19.43
CA ILE A 323 -2.12 13.11 -20.31
C ILE A 323 -3.39 13.35 -19.49
N PHE A 324 -4.14 14.39 -19.84
CA PHE A 324 -5.45 14.69 -19.27
C PHE A 324 -6.54 14.53 -20.35
N PRO A 325 -7.59 13.73 -20.12
CA PRO A 325 -8.73 13.64 -21.04
C PRO A 325 -9.59 14.89 -20.94
N SER A 326 -9.85 15.57 -22.04
CA SER A 326 -10.65 16.81 -22.05
C SER A 326 -12.12 16.59 -22.39
N LEU A 327 -12.40 15.78 -23.40
CA LEU A 327 -13.74 15.59 -23.96
C LEU A 327 -14.28 14.17 -23.76
N HIS A 328 -13.60 13.34 -22.98
CA HIS A 328 -13.97 11.95 -22.70
C HIS A 328 -13.42 11.48 -21.35
N SER A 329 -13.83 10.31 -20.89
CA SER A 329 -13.39 9.79 -19.60
C SER A 329 -11.92 9.32 -19.61
N GLN A 330 -11.29 9.28 -18.43
CA GLN A 330 -9.96 8.69 -18.23
C GLN A 330 -9.88 7.26 -18.81
N ARG A 331 -10.93 6.46 -18.64
CA ARG A 331 -10.99 5.12 -19.21
C ARG A 331 -10.98 5.13 -20.71
N SER A 332 -11.75 6.00 -21.35
CA SER A 332 -11.78 6.15 -22.81
C SER A 332 -10.40 6.55 -23.32
N LEU A 333 -9.71 7.46 -22.65
CA LEU A 333 -8.31 7.80 -22.93
C LEU A 333 -7.41 6.56 -22.87
N MET A 334 -7.48 5.81 -21.76
CA MET A 334 -6.66 4.60 -21.59
C MET A 334 -6.95 3.54 -22.67
N LEU A 335 -8.21 3.36 -23.08
CA LEU A 335 -8.59 2.45 -24.15
C LEU A 335 -8.03 2.89 -25.52
N ASP A 336 -8.06 4.17 -25.82
CA ASP A 336 -7.52 4.72 -27.06
C ASP A 336 -6.00 4.54 -27.16
N ILE A 337 -5.28 4.84 -26.06
CA ILE A 337 -3.82 4.63 -26.01
C ILE A 337 -3.51 3.15 -26.13
N LEU A 338 -4.18 2.29 -25.38
CA LEU A 338 -3.97 0.84 -25.38
C LEU A 338 -4.18 0.24 -26.77
N LYS A 339 -5.25 0.64 -27.47
CA LYS A 339 -5.52 0.22 -28.84
C LYS A 339 -4.38 0.56 -29.80
N ARG A 340 -3.80 1.76 -29.66
CA ARG A 340 -2.67 2.20 -30.50
C ARG A 340 -1.39 1.43 -30.19
N LEU A 341 -1.11 1.17 -28.91
CA LEU A 341 0.03 0.38 -28.47
C LEU A 341 -0.05 -1.06 -28.98
N ILE A 342 -1.21 -1.70 -28.89
CA ILE A 342 -1.43 -3.05 -29.44
C ILE A 342 -1.29 -3.05 -30.96
N ALA A 343 -1.86 -2.07 -31.66
CA ALA A 343 -1.78 -1.96 -33.12
C ALA A 343 -0.35 -1.76 -33.64
N THR A 344 0.53 -1.20 -32.81
CA THR A 344 1.96 -1.01 -33.12
C THR A 344 2.86 -2.09 -32.52
N ASN A 345 2.26 -3.20 -32.03
CA ASN A 345 2.94 -4.38 -31.49
C ASN A 345 3.79 -4.11 -30.24
N HIS A 346 3.35 -3.17 -29.37
CA HIS A 346 4.02 -2.88 -28.10
C HIS A 346 3.41 -3.69 -26.95
N LYS A 347 4.24 -4.46 -26.27
CA LYS A 347 3.85 -5.19 -25.05
C LYS A 347 3.56 -4.22 -23.92
N THR A 348 2.31 -4.21 -23.45
CA THR A 348 1.81 -3.16 -22.57
C THR A 348 1.22 -3.74 -21.28
N ILE A 349 1.55 -3.11 -20.12
CA ILE A 349 0.82 -3.33 -18.88
C ILE A 349 0.04 -2.04 -18.56
N ALA A 350 -1.28 -2.19 -18.45
CA ALA A 350 -2.17 -1.12 -18.02
C ALA A 350 -2.54 -1.32 -16.54
N PHE A 351 -2.05 -0.46 -15.67
CA PHE A 351 -2.34 -0.49 -14.24
C PHE A 351 -3.60 0.30 -13.91
N SER A 352 -4.44 -0.23 -13.05
CA SER A 352 -5.65 0.40 -12.52
C SER A 352 -5.65 0.38 -10.99
N LYS A 353 -6.23 1.42 -10.36
CA LYS A 353 -6.32 1.54 -8.88
C LYS A 353 -7.22 0.47 -8.25
N SER A 354 -8.19 -0.05 -8.99
CA SER A 354 -9.21 -0.98 -8.48
C SER A 354 -9.33 -2.25 -9.31
N HIS A 355 -9.84 -3.30 -8.67
CA HIS A 355 -10.21 -4.55 -9.37
C HIS A 355 -11.22 -4.29 -10.48
N LEU A 356 -12.25 -3.49 -10.19
CA LEU A 356 -13.26 -3.07 -11.13
C LEU A 356 -12.66 -2.34 -12.32
N GLY A 357 -11.80 -1.36 -12.11
CA GLY A 357 -11.15 -0.62 -13.19
C GLY A 357 -10.36 -1.52 -14.13
N SER A 358 -9.64 -2.53 -13.59
CA SER A 358 -8.88 -3.48 -14.41
C SER A 358 -9.78 -4.41 -15.23
N GLU A 359 -10.88 -4.87 -14.66
CA GLU A 359 -11.85 -5.72 -15.36
C GLU A 359 -12.57 -4.96 -16.51
N LEU A 360 -13.00 -3.71 -16.22
CA LEU A 360 -13.68 -2.89 -17.23
C LEU A 360 -12.74 -2.49 -18.38
N LEU A 361 -11.49 -2.14 -18.09
CA LEU A 361 -10.52 -1.83 -19.14
C LEU A 361 -10.32 -3.04 -20.07
N ALA A 362 -10.19 -4.23 -19.50
CA ALA A 362 -10.05 -5.46 -20.28
C ALA A 362 -11.31 -5.78 -21.08
N PHE A 363 -12.48 -5.64 -20.49
CA PHE A 363 -13.77 -5.92 -21.14
C PHE A 363 -14.02 -5.01 -22.34
N TYR A 364 -13.87 -3.69 -22.17
CA TYR A 364 -14.08 -2.77 -23.29
C TYR A 364 -13.01 -2.90 -24.38
N SER A 365 -11.77 -3.20 -24.00
CA SER A 365 -10.72 -3.49 -24.96
C SER A 365 -11.02 -4.77 -25.76
N ALA A 366 -11.52 -5.81 -25.11
CA ALA A 366 -11.93 -7.05 -25.77
C ALA A 366 -13.13 -6.83 -26.72
N LYS A 367 -14.12 -6.00 -26.36
CA LYS A 367 -15.21 -5.57 -27.25
C LYS A 367 -14.70 -4.88 -28.52
N GLN A 368 -13.54 -4.23 -28.47
CA GLN A 368 -12.88 -3.63 -29.63
C GLN A 368 -11.99 -4.59 -30.43
N GLY A 369 -12.02 -5.90 -30.10
CA GLY A 369 -11.27 -6.95 -30.77
C GLY A 369 -9.82 -7.13 -30.29
N ASN A 370 -9.41 -6.47 -29.23
CA ASN A 370 -8.05 -6.59 -28.71
C ASN A 370 -7.92 -7.81 -27.78
N GLN A 371 -6.80 -8.53 -27.89
CA GLN A 371 -6.48 -9.64 -26.99
C GLN A 371 -5.79 -9.11 -25.73
N ILE A 372 -6.58 -8.89 -24.68
CA ILE A 372 -6.14 -8.46 -23.36
C ILE A 372 -6.62 -9.43 -22.28
N ARG A 373 -5.85 -9.58 -21.22
CA ARG A 373 -6.21 -10.38 -20.04
C ARG A 373 -6.05 -9.57 -18.77
N VAL A 374 -6.81 -9.97 -17.74
CA VAL A 374 -6.74 -9.34 -16.41
C VAL A 374 -5.76 -10.09 -15.50
N HIS A 375 -4.95 -9.33 -14.76
CA HIS A 375 -4.08 -9.87 -13.69
C HIS A 375 -4.33 -9.10 -12.39
N ARG A 376 -5.00 -9.73 -11.43
CA ARG A 376 -5.34 -9.08 -10.14
C ARG A 376 -5.35 -10.06 -8.98
N ALA A 377 -5.30 -9.53 -7.77
CA ALA A 377 -5.59 -10.31 -6.56
C ALA A 377 -7.03 -10.88 -6.63
N GLY A 378 -7.22 -12.08 -6.07
CA GLY A 378 -8.51 -12.77 -6.10
C GLY A 378 -8.73 -13.71 -7.28
N LEU A 379 -7.93 -13.64 -8.36
CA LEU A 379 -7.88 -14.69 -9.37
C LEU A 379 -7.16 -15.93 -8.82
N LEU A 380 -7.55 -17.12 -9.30
CA LEU A 380 -6.87 -18.35 -8.94
C LEU A 380 -5.39 -18.29 -9.32
N PRO A 381 -4.48 -18.88 -8.54
CA PRO A 381 -3.04 -18.89 -8.86
C PRO A 381 -2.71 -19.47 -10.23
N SER A 382 -3.46 -20.49 -10.68
CA SER A 382 -3.31 -21.09 -12.00
C SER A 382 -3.70 -20.13 -13.13
N GLU A 383 -4.74 -19.33 -12.95
CA GLU A 383 -5.19 -18.33 -13.92
C GLU A 383 -4.15 -17.21 -14.04
N ARG A 384 -3.66 -16.68 -12.91
CA ARG A 384 -2.60 -15.65 -12.92
C ARG A 384 -1.36 -16.14 -13.67
N LYS A 385 -0.89 -17.35 -13.36
CA LYS A 385 0.25 -17.96 -14.04
C LYS A 385 0.00 -18.15 -15.54
N SER A 386 -1.21 -18.56 -15.94
CA SER A 386 -1.58 -18.67 -17.35
C SER A 386 -1.50 -17.33 -18.07
N VAL A 387 -1.94 -16.23 -17.45
CA VAL A 387 -1.83 -14.88 -18.02
C VAL A 387 -0.38 -14.45 -18.17
N GLU A 388 0.44 -14.67 -17.13
CA GLU A 388 1.88 -14.38 -17.15
C GLU A 388 2.60 -15.14 -18.28
N ASP A 389 2.33 -16.44 -18.44
CA ASP A 389 2.93 -17.29 -19.47
C ASP A 389 2.47 -16.88 -20.88
N GLN A 390 1.20 -16.54 -21.06
CA GLN A 390 0.69 -16.05 -22.35
C GLN A 390 1.35 -14.72 -22.75
N PHE A 391 1.53 -13.80 -21.81
CA PHE A 391 2.17 -12.52 -22.05
C PHE A 391 3.68 -12.69 -22.31
N ARG A 392 4.38 -13.50 -21.49
CA ARG A 392 5.81 -13.81 -21.68
C ARG A 392 6.08 -14.38 -23.09
N ASN A 393 5.23 -15.27 -23.54
CA ASN A 393 5.35 -15.94 -24.83
C ASN A 393 4.71 -15.17 -26.01
N ASN A 394 4.41 -13.88 -25.85
CA ASN A 394 3.82 -13.00 -26.87
C ASN A 394 2.49 -13.50 -27.46
N LYS A 395 1.73 -14.35 -26.73
CA LYS A 395 0.39 -14.78 -27.14
C LYS A 395 -0.65 -13.69 -26.92
N ILE A 396 -0.41 -12.80 -25.97
CA ILE A 396 -1.16 -11.57 -25.72
C ILE A 396 -0.19 -10.41 -25.63
N LEU A 397 -0.57 -9.23 -26.12
CA LEU A 397 0.25 -8.03 -26.09
C LEU A 397 -0.10 -7.08 -24.94
N ALA A 398 -1.20 -7.32 -24.26
CA ALA A 398 -1.61 -6.43 -23.18
C ALA A 398 -2.15 -7.19 -21.97
N ILE A 399 -1.82 -6.65 -20.78
CA ILE A 399 -2.39 -7.06 -19.49
C ILE A 399 -3.01 -5.84 -18.83
N SER A 400 -4.26 -5.97 -18.36
CA SER A 400 -4.85 -5.03 -17.41
C SER A 400 -4.59 -5.54 -16.00
N ALA A 401 -3.86 -4.76 -15.17
CA ALA A 401 -3.38 -5.20 -13.88
C ALA A 401 -3.77 -4.25 -12.74
N THR A 402 -3.95 -4.84 -11.55
CA THR A 402 -3.90 -4.10 -10.29
C THR A 402 -2.44 -4.07 -9.78
N PRO A 403 -2.11 -3.47 -8.61
CA PRO A 403 -0.75 -3.45 -8.06
C PRO A 403 -0.02 -4.80 -7.93
N THR A 404 -0.68 -5.91 -8.21
CA THR A 404 -0.09 -7.26 -8.16
C THR A 404 1.16 -7.43 -9.05
N LEU A 405 1.27 -6.65 -10.11
CA LEU A 405 2.45 -6.64 -11.00
C LEU A 405 3.43 -5.49 -10.72
N GLU A 406 3.23 -4.68 -9.69
CA GLU A 406 4.21 -3.68 -9.25
C GLU A 406 5.44 -4.34 -8.60
N LEU A 407 5.25 -5.45 -7.88
CA LEU A 407 6.32 -6.19 -7.20
C LEU A 407 6.99 -7.19 -8.14
N GLY A 408 8.28 -7.27 -8.05
CA GLY A 408 9.37 -8.02 -8.72
C GLY A 408 9.12 -9.27 -9.57
N ILE A 409 7.89 -9.68 -9.89
CA ILE A 409 7.60 -10.87 -10.70
C ILE A 409 8.14 -10.69 -12.12
N ASP A 410 8.84 -11.68 -12.64
CA ASP A 410 9.33 -11.67 -14.02
C ASP A 410 8.24 -12.09 -15.02
N ILE A 411 7.74 -11.12 -15.76
CA ILE A 411 6.74 -11.29 -16.84
C ILE A 411 7.31 -11.11 -18.23
N GLY A 412 8.65 -11.06 -18.36
CA GLY A 412 9.35 -10.79 -19.61
C GLY A 412 9.45 -9.30 -19.95
N ASP A 413 9.89 -9.01 -21.16
CA ASP A 413 10.10 -7.65 -21.63
C ASP A 413 8.76 -6.93 -21.84
N VAL A 414 8.71 -5.67 -21.39
CA VAL A 414 7.56 -4.79 -21.51
C VAL A 414 8.02 -3.49 -22.19
N ASP A 415 7.30 -3.08 -23.22
CA ASP A 415 7.62 -1.88 -23.98
C ASP A 415 6.93 -0.63 -23.41
N ALA A 416 5.69 -0.79 -22.92
CA ALA A 416 4.88 0.32 -22.47
C ALA A 416 4.16 0.05 -21.16
N ILE A 417 4.08 1.08 -20.32
CA ILE A 417 3.29 1.12 -19.09
C ILE A 417 2.19 2.17 -19.26
N MET A 418 0.97 1.80 -18.94
CA MET A 418 -0.13 2.74 -18.74
C MET A 418 -0.51 2.76 -17.27
N SER A 419 -0.77 3.94 -16.72
CA SER A 419 -1.09 4.09 -15.31
C SER A 419 -2.03 5.26 -15.10
N ASP A 420 -2.98 5.12 -14.18
CA ASP A 420 -3.54 6.26 -13.49
C ASP A 420 -2.48 6.90 -12.58
N ILE A 421 -2.74 8.14 -12.13
CA ILE A 421 -1.82 8.84 -11.24
C ILE A 421 -1.70 8.09 -9.90
N VAL A 422 -0.47 7.89 -9.47
CA VAL A 422 -0.12 7.18 -8.22
C VAL A 422 1.07 7.86 -7.58
N PRO A 423 1.34 7.64 -6.28
CA PRO A 423 2.56 8.10 -5.64
C PRO A 423 3.82 7.71 -6.42
N VAL A 424 4.81 8.59 -6.42
CA VAL A 424 6.00 8.49 -7.28
C VAL A 424 6.77 7.19 -7.10
N ASN A 425 6.90 6.71 -5.86
CA ASN A 425 7.58 5.45 -5.59
C ASN A 425 6.89 4.27 -6.28
N ARG A 426 5.55 4.26 -6.33
CA ARG A 426 4.78 3.24 -7.05
C ARG A 426 4.94 3.39 -8.56
N LEU A 427 4.95 4.65 -9.07
CA LEU A 427 5.24 4.86 -10.49
C LEU A 427 6.62 4.30 -10.86
N ILE A 428 7.65 4.58 -10.08
CA ILE A 428 9.01 4.05 -10.30
C ILE A 428 9.02 2.51 -10.35
N GLN A 429 8.24 1.84 -9.48
CA GLN A 429 8.10 0.38 -9.50
C GLN A 429 7.41 -0.12 -10.78
N ARG A 430 6.36 0.58 -11.25
CA ARG A 430 5.70 0.29 -12.54
C ARG A 430 6.65 0.50 -13.71
N LEU A 431 7.36 1.63 -13.72
CA LEU A 431 8.38 1.94 -14.74
C LEU A 431 9.52 0.91 -14.76
N GLY A 432 9.85 0.35 -13.61
CA GLY A 432 10.81 -0.75 -13.49
C GLY A 432 10.41 -2.04 -14.21
N ARG A 433 9.20 -2.12 -14.77
CA ARG A 433 8.75 -3.22 -15.63
C ARG A 433 9.12 -3.00 -17.10
N ALA A 434 9.19 -1.74 -17.53
CA ALA A 434 9.56 -1.38 -18.91
C ALA A 434 11.07 -1.18 -19.05
N ALA A 435 11.56 -1.29 -20.27
CA ALA A 435 12.94 -0.97 -20.68
C ALA A 435 14.05 -1.71 -19.89
N ARG A 436 13.80 -2.94 -19.42
CA ARG A 436 14.75 -3.70 -18.59
C ARG A 436 16.06 -4.04 -19.29
N ASN A 437 16.01 -4.30 -20.59
CA ASN A 437 17.16 -4.73 -21.38
C ASN A 437 17.85 -3.58 -22.13
N GLY A 438 17.65 -2.33 -21.69
CA GLY A 438 18.27 -1.15 -22.32
C GLY A 438 17.55 -0.63 -23.58
N GLN A 439 16.39 -1.26 -23.96
CA GLN A 439 15.54 -0.72 -25.01
C GLN A 439 14.82 0.55 -24.55
N GLN A 440 14.30 1.31 -25.50
CA GLN A 440 13.45 2.45 -25.22
C GLN A 440 12.09 1.98 -24.70
N GLY A 441 11.63 2.56 -23.59
CA GLY A 441 10.34 2.29 -23.00
C GLY A 441 9.40 3.49 -23.07
N TYR A 442 8.09 3.24 -22.89
CA TYR A 442 7.05 4.26 -22.88
C TYR A 442 6.23 4.17 -21.60
N ALA A 443 5.84 5.32 -21.08
CA ALA A 443 4.94 5.40 -19.96
C ALA A 443 3.87 6.47 -20.20
N PHE A 444 2.62 6.11 -20.00
CA PHE A 444 1.46 7.00 -20.16
C PHE A 444 0.76 7.12 -18.82
N LEU A 445 0.82 8.30 -18.24
CA LEU A 445 0.17 8.64 -16.98
C LEU A 445 -1.13 9.37 -17.29
N ALA A 446 -2.25 8.69 -17.10
CA ALA A 446 -3.58 9.24 -17.35
C ALA A 446 -4.11 9.92 -16.09
N LEU A 447 -4.32 11.24 -16.16
CA LEU A 447 -4.97 12.01 -15.10
C LEU A 447 -6.47 11.72 -15.07
N GLY A 448 -7.08 11.86 -13.90
CA GLY A 448 -8.49 11.60 -13.65
C GLY A 448 -9.29 12.85 -13.28
N ASN A 449 -10.51 12.61 -12.81
CA ASN A 449 -11.41 13.65 -12.33
C ASN A 449 -11.40 13.69 -10.79
N ASP A 450 -10.23 14.00 -10.23
CA ASP A 450 -9.97 14.03 -8.78
C ASP A 450 -9.06 15.24 -8.43
N PRO A 451 -8.99 15.65 -7.14
CA PRO A 451 -8.22 16.83 -6.72
C PRO A 451 -6.73 16.75 -7.06
N ILE A 452 -6.12 15.60 -6.92
CA ILE A 452 -4.70 15.39 -7.21
C ILE A 452 -4.42 15.45 -8.72
N SER A 453 -5.28 14.88 -9.54
CA SER A 453 -5.19 14.98 -10.99
C SER A 453 -5.32 16.44 -11.46
N GLN A 454 -6.21 17.20 -10.84
CA GLN A 454 -6.35 18.64 -11.12
C GLN A 454 -5.09 19.41 -10.72
N TYR A 455 -4.51 19.11 -9.55
CA TYR A 455 -3.26 19.73 -9.11
C TYR A 455 -2.11 19.52 -10.10
N TYR A 456 -1.81 18.26 -10.44
CA TYR A 456 -0.69 17.96 -11.35
C TYR A 456 -0.99 18.28 -12.82
N LYS A 457 -2.24 18.53 -13.17
CA LYS A 457 -2.56 19.15 -14.48
C LYS A 457 -1.99 20.55 -14.58
N LEU A 458 -2.03 21.31 -13.49
CA LEU A 458 -1.57 22.70 -13.42
C LEU A 458 -0.10 22.83 -12.98
N HIS A 459 0.38 21.90 -12.16
CA HIS A 459 1.72 21.86 -11.55
C HIS A 459 2.42 20.51 -11.81
N PRO A 460 2.64 20.10 -13.08
CA PRO A 460 3.24 18.80 -13.39
C PRO A 460 4.68 18.66 -12.89
N GLU A 461 5.41 19.76 -12.74
CA GLU A 461 6.78 19.81 -12.23
C GLU A 461 6.93 19.29 -10.80
N ASP A 462 5.88 19.41 -9.99
CA ASP A 462 5.88 18.93 -8.61
C ASP A 462 5.78 17.40 -8.51
N TYR A 463 5.26 16.73 -9.54
CA TYR A 463 4.93 15.31 -9.44
C TYR A 463 6.12 14.42 -9.09
N LEU A 464 7.23 14.51 -9.83
CA LEU A 464 8.41 13.69 -9.57
C LEU A 464 9.18 14.12 -8.31
N GLN A 465 8.93 15.33 -7.80
CA GLN A 465 9.53 15.83 -6.55
C GLN A 465 8.76 15.36 -5.32
N ASP A 466 7.52 14.91 -5.48
CA ASP A 466 6.66 14.44 -4.40
C ASP A 466 6.95 12.99 -4.01
N GLN A 467 8.18 12.73 -3.58
CA GLN A 467 8.54 11.40 -3.09
C GLN A 467 7.91 11.16 -1.72
N GLU A 468 7.12 10.10 -1.65
CA GLU A 468 6.53 9.63 -0.41
C GLU A 468 7.61 9.02 0.49
N ILE A 469 7.50 9.25 1.80
CA ILE A 469 8.34 8.57 2.79
C ILE A 469 7.69 7.26 3.23
N ALA A 470 8.52 6.23 3.44
CA ALA A 470 8.06 5.01 4.10
C ALA A 470 7.92 5.27 5.60
N TYR A 471 6.82 4.83 6.20
CA TYR A 471 6.56 5.01 7.62
C TYR A 471 6.11 3.71 8.26
N THR A 472 6.63 3.44 9.44
CA THR A 472 6.13 2.38 10.35
C THR A 472 6.24 2.86 11.79
N ASP A 473 5.26 2.48 12.60
CA ASP A 473 5.18 2.90 14.00
C ASP A 473 5.22 1.70 14.95
N PRO A 474 6.40 1.30 15.43
CA PRO A 474 6.54 0.23 16.41
C PRO A 474 5.87 0.54 17.77
N THR A 475 5.55 1.83 18.03
CA THR A 475 4.87 2.24 19.28
C THR A 475 3.35 2.16 19.19
N ASN A 476 2.81 1.58 18.09
CA ASN A 476 1.39 1.27 18.00
C ASN A 476 0.99 0.34 19.15
N SER A 477 0.22 0.84 20.10
CA SER A 477 -0.11 0.13 21.35
C SER A 477 -0.87 -1.19 21.15
N PHE A 478 -1.68 -1.26 20.08
CA PHE A 478 -2.38 -2.49 19.70
C PHE A 478 -1.42 -3.55 19.19
N VAL A 479 -0.56 -3.19 18.23
CA VAL A 479 0.45 -4.11 17.71
C VAL A 479 1.39 -4.57 18.81
N GLU A 480 1.84 -3.63 19.64
CA GLU A 480 2.73 -3.92 20.77
C GLU A 480 2.11 -4.94 21.73
N GLU A 481 0.86 -4.72 22.16
CA GLU A 481 0.17 -5.61 23.10
C GLU A 481 0.06 -7.05 22.56
N TYR A 482 -0.39 -7.22 21.30
CA TYR A 482 -0.50 -8.53 20.66
C TYR A 482 0.86 -9.20 20.46
N GLN A 483 1.85 -8.45 20.00
CA GLN A 483 3.17 -9.01 19.70
C GLN A 483 3.97 -9.33 20.99
N ILE A 484 3.79 -8.57 22.07
CA ILE A 484 4.39 -8.90 23.36
C ILE A 484 3.73 -10.15 23.96
N LEU A 485 2.41 -10.29 23.85
CA LEU A 485 1.72 -11.53 24.22
C LEU A 485 2.25 -12.74 23.41
N ALA A 486 2.39 -12.59 22.09
CA ALA A 486 2.97 -13.62 21.23
C ALA A 486 4.43 -13.92 21.60
N MET A 487 5.23 -12.90 21.92
CA MET A 487 6.62 -13.03 22.39
C MET A 487 6.70 -13.85 23.69
N ALA A 488 5.79 -13.63 24.63
CA ALA A 488 5.70 -14.43 25.86
C ALA A 488 5.31 -15.88 25.57
N CYS A 489 4.42 -16.10 24.58
CA CYS A 489 4.05 -17.44 24.11
C CYS A 489 5.22 -18.18 23.45
N ASP A 490 6.06 -17.51 22.66
CA ASP A 490 7.24 -18.13 22.05
C ASP A 490 8.21 -18.63 23.12
N LYS A 491 8.52 -17.78 24.09
CA LYS A 491 9.38 -18.06 25.23
C LYS A 491 9.08 -17.05 26.37
N PRO A 492 8.90 -17.50 27.63
CA PRO A 492 8.67 -16.60 28.75
C PRO A 492 9.66 -15.44 28.80
N ILE A 493 9.20 -14.22 29.04
CA ILE A 493 10.01 -13.00 29.04
C ILE A 493 10.70 -12.88 30.41
N SER A 494 12.03 -12.77 30.43
CA SER A 494 12.79 -12.58 31.67
C SER A 494 12.73 -11.12 32.12
N ILE A 495 12.72 -10.87 33.45
CA ILE A 495 12.82 -9.53 34.04
C ILE A 495 14.11 -8.82 33.62
N ASN A 496 15.16 -9.58 33.29
CA ASN A 496 16.47 -9.04 32.88
C ASN A 496 16.55 -8.75 31.37
N GLU A 497 15.47 -8.99 30.60
CA GLU A 497 15.46 -8.60 29.20
C GLU A 497 15.21 -7.09 29.10
N SER A 498 16.12 -6.37 28.44
CA SER A 498 16.10 -4.92 28.29
C SER A 498 15.10 -4.50 27.19
N PHE A 499 13.81 -4.55 27.48
CA PHE A 499 12.76 -4.00 26.63
C PHE A 499 11.97 -2.93 27.39
N PRO A 500 11.68 -1.76 26.80
CA PRO A 500 10.85 -0.74 27.42
C PRO A 500 9.34 -1.09 27.35
N ILE A 501 8.97 -2.31 27.75
CA ILE A 501 7.60 -2.86 27.61
C ILE A 501 6.87 -3.03 28.95
N TRP A 502 7.32 -2.34 29.99
CA TRP A 502 6.71 -2.46 31.33
C TRP A 502 5.21 -2.17 31.34
N ASN A 503 4.79 -1.10 30.71
CA ASN A 503 3.38 -0.70 30.70
C ASN A 503 2.50 -1.75 30.00
N THR A 504 2.97 -2.30 28.90
CA THR A 504 2.26 -3.35 28.15
C THR A 504 2.19 -4.66 28.95
N LEU A 505 3.27 -5.07 29.62
CA LEU A 505 3.26 -6.25 30.49
C LEU A 505 2.29 -6.07 31.66
N GLN A 506 2.22 -4.89 32.28
CA GLN A 506 1.27 -4.60 33.36
C GLN A 506 -0.19 -4.70 32.87
N LYS A 507 -0.50 -4.18 31.69
CA LYS A 507 -1.81 -4.34 31.05
C LYS A 507 -2.15 -5.81 30.81
N LEU A 508 -1.22 -6.61 30.29
CA LEU A 508 -1.42 -8.04 30.06
C LEU A 508 -1.63 -8.81 31.37
N ILE A 509 -0.93 -8.44 32.46
CA ILE A 509 -1.13 -9.02 33.79
C ILE A 509 -2.51 -8.67 34.34
N SER A 510 -2.93 -7.39 34.28
CA SER A 510 -4.24 -6.98 34.79
C SER A 510 -5.41 -7.67 34.07
N ARG A 511 -5.23 -8.04 32.79
CA ARG A 511 -6.18 -8.83 32.00
C ARG A 511 -6.08 -10.35 32.22
N GLY A 512 -5.17 -10.81 33.08
CA GLY A 512 -4.95 -12.23 33.36
C GLY A 512 -4.46 -13.04 32.16
N LEU A 513 -3.74 -12.40 31.21
CA LEU A 513 -3.17 -13.03 30.02
C LEU A 513 -1.72 -13.45 30.24
N VAL A 514 -1.03 -12.82 31.18
CA VAL A 514 0.35 -13.09 31.56
C VAL A 514 0.42 -13.11 33.08
N GLN A 515 1.23 -14.01 33.65
CA GLN A 515 1.53 -14.10 35.08
C GLN A 515 3.01 -13.92 35.31
N PHE A 516 3.37 -13.26 36.41
CA PHE A 516 4.76 -13.17 36.84
C PHE A 516 5.11 -14.32 37.79
N SER A 517 6.05 -15.17 37.42
CA SER A 517 6.50 -16.32 38.19
C SER A 517 8.00 -16.55 38.04
N ARG A 518 8.70 -16.72 39.16
CA ARG A 518 10.13 -17.05 39.20
C ARG A 518 11.02 -16.17 38.34
N GLY A 519 10.78 -14.83 38.37
CA GLY A 519 11.56 -13.85 37.60
C GLY A 519 11.25 -13.82 36.10
N LYS A 520 10.13 -14.40 35.69
CA LYS A 520 9.70 -14.43 34.28
C LYS A 520 8.21 -14.12 34.14
N TYR A 521 7.85 -13.52 33.03
CA TYR A 521 6.49 -13.33 32.58
C TYR A 521 6.08 -14.52 31.72
N VAL A 522 5.11 -15.28 32.21
CA VAL A 522 4.63 -16.54 31.61
C VAL A 522 3.21 -16.32 31.11
N PRO A 523 2.87 -16.65 29.85
CA PRO A 523 1.52 -16.47 29.33
C PRO A 523 0.56 -17.50 29.91
N GLU A 524 -0.70 -17.10 30.12
CA GLU A 524 -1.84 -18.01 30.24
C GLU A 524 -2.18 -18.57 28.85
N PHE A 525 -1.53 -19.65 28.48
CA PHE A 525 -1.39 -20.09 27.10
C PHE A 525 -2.73 -20.23 26.36
N ASN A 526 -3.74 -20.83 26.97
CA ASN A 526 -5.05 -21.03 26.33
C ASN A 526 -5.73 -19.70 26.04
N LYS A 527 -5.80 -18.78 27.02
CA LYS A 527 -6.39 -17.45 26.85
C LYS A 527 -5.62 -16.62 25.84
N ALA A 528 -4.29 -16.69 25.88
CA ALA A 528 -3.42 -16.00 24.94
C ALA A 528 -3.63 -16.50 23.51
N MET A 529 -3.74 -17.80 23.30
CA MET A 529 -3.95 -18.40 21.99
C MET A 529 -5.33 -18.08 21.42
N ASP A 530 -6.39 -18.01 22.25
CA ASP A 530 -7.73 -17.61 21.80
C ASP A 530 -7.71 -16.19 21.20
N ILE A 531 -6.95 -15.27 21.79
CA ILE A 531 -6.76 -13.91 21.29
C ILE A 531 -5.88 -13.92 20.02
N LEU A 532 -4.73 -14.58 20.07
CA LEU A 532 -3.74 -14.54 19.00
C LEU A 532 -4.17 -15.31 17.75
N TRP A 533 -5.09 -16.28 17.86
CA TRP A 533 -5.61 -17.06 16.74
C TRP A 533 -6.30 -16.20 15.68
N ASN A 534 -7.03 -15.17 16.13
CA ASN A 534 -7.77 -14.27 15.26
C ASN A 534 -6.97 -13.02 14.83
N PHE A 535 -5.72 -12.90 15.31
CA PHE A 535 -4.90 -11.75 15.01
C PHE A 535 -4.26 -11.84 13.62
N SER A 536 -4.41 -10.78 12.82
CA SER A 536 -3.76 -10.65 11.52
C SER A 536 -2.61 -9.65 11.59
N ILE A 537 -1.44 -10.02 11.12
CA ILE A 537 -0.29 -9.10 11.07
C ILE A 537 -0.40 -8.05 9.96
N ARG A 538 -1.32 -8.22 9.02
CA ARG A 538 -1.52 -7.30 7.87
C ARG A 538 -2.61 -6.27 8.10
N GLY A 539 -3.36 -6.35 9.19
CA GLY A 539 -4.41 -5.41 9.57
C GLY A 539 -4.72 -5.52 11.05
N ILE A 540 -5.37 -4.52 11.60
CA ILE A 540 -5.80 -4.50 13.01
C ILE A 540 -7.32 -4.39 13.05
N GLY A 541 -7.94 -5.17 13.92
CA GLY A 541 -9.35 -5.18 14.19
C GLY A 541 -9.91 -6.59 14.27
N SER A 542 -11.07 -6.72 14.90
CA SER A 542 -11.80 -7.97 14.92
C SER A 542 -12.25 -8.32 13.51
N ARG A 543 -12.14 -9.59 13.17
CA ARG A 543 -12.52 -10.14 11.87
C ARG A 543 -14.00 -10.47 11.85
N VAL A 544 -14.67 -10.08 10.77
CA VAL A 544 -16.04 -10.46 10.44
C VAL A 544 -16.00 -11.43 9.27
N ASP A 545 -16.44 -12.67 9.48
CA ASP A 545 -16.50 -13.69 8.45
C ASP A 545 -17.73 -13.48 7.54
N ILE A 546 -17.54 -13.63 6.24
CA ILE A 546 -18.61 -13.49 5.24
C ILE A 546 -19.09 -14.86 4.84
N ILE A 547 -20.35 -15.15 5.12
CA ILE A 547 -20.96 -16.48 4.96
C ILE A 547 -22.05 -16.44 3.89
N PHE A 548 -21.95 -17.34 2.92
CA PHE A 548 -22.96 -17.59 1.90
C PHE A 548 -23.21 -19.09 1.77
N ASN A 549 -24.48 -19.53 1.84
CA ASN A 549 -24.87 -20.95 1.83
C ASN A 549 -24.05 -21.78 2.84
N GLU A 550 -23.99 -21.31 4.08
CA GLU A 550 -23.25 -21.93 5.21
C GLU A 550 -21.73 -22.12 4.97
N LYS A 551 -21.18 -21.50 3.92
CA LYS A 551 -19.74 -21.52 3.65
C LYS A 551 -19.15 -20.14 3.81
N LYS A 552 -17.97 -20.06 4.43
CA LYS A 552 -17.16 -18.84 4.45
C LYS A 552 -16.64 -18.58 3.03
N ILE A 553 -16.98 -17.42 2.48
CA ILE A 553 -16.53 -16.98 1.13
C ILE A 553 -15.60 -15.78 1.17
N GLY A 554 -15.45 -15.14 2.33
CA GLY A 554 -14.57 -13.99 2.50
C GLY A 554 -14.49 -13.53 3.94
N GLU A 555 -13.82 -12.42 4.15
CA GLU A 555 -13.71 -11.76 5.45
C GLU A 555 -13.50 -10.25 5.29
N ARG A 556 -13.93 -9.49 6.31
CA ARG A 556 -13.65 -8.05 6.47
C ARG A 556 -13.19 -7.76 7.89
N GLN A 557 -12.43 -6.69 8.05
CA GLN A 557 -11.96 -6.23 9.36
C GLN A 557 -12.76 -5.01 9.83
N MET A 558 -12.89 -4.85 11.15
CA MET A 558 -13.42 -3.64 11.75
C MET A 558 -12.41 -2.47 11.59
N PRO A 559 -12.84 -1.21 11.45
CA PRO A 559 -14.22 -0.74 11.45
C PRO A 559 -14.94 -0.83 10.10
N GLN A 560 -14.25 -1.16 9.00
CA GLN A 560 -14.85 -1.18 7.65
C GLN A 560 -16.01 -2.17 7.52
N ALA A 561 -16.00 -3.24 8.33
CA ALA A 561 -17.05 -4.24 8.27
C ALA A 561 -18.45 -3.68 8.58
N ILE A 562 -18.60 -2.72 9.51
CA ILE A 562 -19.91 -2.12 9.80
C ILE A 562 -20.40 -1.18 8.70
N GLU A 563 -19.50 -0.60 7.92
CA GLU A 563 -19.83 0.26 6.78
C GLU A 563 -20.25 -0.56 5.54
N GLU A 564 -19.59 -1.70 5.31
CA GLU A 564 -19.78 -2.50 4.10
C GLU A 564 -20.76 -3.68 4.28
N LEU A 565 -20.93 -4.17 5.51
CA LEU A 565 -21.70 -5.39 5.82
C LEU A 565 -22.89 -5.13 6.74
N HIS A 566 -23.38 -3.88 6.86
CA HIS A 566 -24.60 -3.59 7.60
C HIS A 566 -25.80 -4.32 7.00
N ASP A 567 -26.87 -4.49 7.78
CA ASP A 567 -28.09 -5.13 7.31
C ASP A 567 -28.60 -4.45 6.03
N ASN A 568 -28.96 -5.24 5.02
CA ASN A 568 -29.39 -4.84 3.68
C ASN A 568 -28.30 -4.20 2.78
N ALA A 569 -27.05 -4.13 3.18
CA ALA A 569 -25.96 -3.68 2.31
C ALA A 569 -25.88 -4.54 1.03
N ILE A 570 -25.61 -3.89 -0.09
CA ILE A 570 -25.27 -4.60 -1.34
C ILE A 570 -23.75 -4.77 -1.39
N TYR A 571 -23.31 -6.01 -1.24
CA TYR A 571 -21.91 -6.35 -1.13
C TYR A 571 -21.37 -7.06 -2.38
N PHE A 572 -20.19 -6.65 -2.85
CA PHE A 572 -19.55 -7.19 -4.05
C PHE A 572 -18.40 -8.12 -3.68
N LEU A 573 -18.43 -9.35 -4.16
CA LEU A 573 -17.38 -10.32 -3.90
C LEU A 573 -17.20 -11.30 -5.06
N GLY A 574 -15.98 -11.37 -5.62
CA GLY A 574 -15.61 -12.31 -6.67
C GLY A 574 -16.48 -12.18 -7.93
N GLY A 575 -16.74 -10.95 -8.38
CA GLY A 575 -17.56 -10.66 -9.54
C GLY A 575 -19.06 -10.87 -9.33
N LYS A 576 -19.50 -11.17 -8.12
CA LYS A 576 -20.93 -11.40 -7.82
C LYS A 576 -21.43 -10.37 -6.81
N ARG A 577 -22.74 -10.14 -6.85
CA ARG A 577 -23.44 -9.26 -5.92
C ARG A 577 -24.27 -10.05 -4.92
N TYR A 578 -24.26 -9.57 -3.71
CA TYR A 578 -25.00 -10.17 -2.62
C TYR A 578 -25.70 -9.07 -1.83
N ARG A 579 -26.83 -9.41 -1.20
CA ARG A 579 -27.41 -8.59 -0.13
C ARG A 579 -26.99 -9.17 1.19
N VAL A 580 -26.55 -8.33 2.12
CA VAL A 580 -26.35 -8.72 3.52
C VAL A 580 -27.73 -8.95 4.15
N PHE A 581 -28.02 -10.19 4.53
CA PHE A 581 -29.25 -10.52 5.23
C PHE A 581 -29.17 -10.02 6.66
N LYS A 582 -28.06 -10.32 7.35
CA LYS A 582 -27.86 -9.93 8.75
C LYS A 582 -26.37 -9.91 9.10
N LEU A 583 -25.97 -8.87 9.81
CA LEU A 583 -24.64 -8.76 10.45
C LEU A 583 -24.77 -9.18 11.93
N TYR A 584 -23.95 -10.13 12.33
CA TYR A 584 -23.83 -10.59 13.72
C TYR A 584 -22.47 -10.15 14.26
N LEU A 585 -22.48 -9.28 15.26
CA LEU A 585 -21.28 -8.83 15.96
C LEU A 585 -21.19 -9.56 17.30
N GLU A 586 -19.99 -9.99 17.68
CA GLU A 586 -19.72 -10.64 18.94
C GLU A 586 -19.93 -9.61 20.08
N ASN A 587 -21.03 -9.72 20.81
CA ASN A 587 -21.26 -9.00 22.06
C ASN A 587 -20.70 -9.82 23.21
N SER A 588 -20.04 -9.15 24.16
CA SER A 588 -19.46 -9.76 25.38
C SER A 588 -20.45 -10.58 26.22
N ASP A 589 -21.75 -10.42 25.99
CA ASP A 589 -22.82 -11.02 26.81
C ASP A 589 -23.38 -12.33 26.24
N ASN A 590 -23.17 -12.66 24.95
CA ASN A 590 -23.65 -13.90 24.32
C ASN A 590 -22.52 -14.90 24.03
N LYS A 591 -22.24 -15.76 25.00
CA LYS A 591 -21.23 -16.83 24.91
C LYS A 591 -21.52 -17.97 23.92
N LEU A 592 -22.63 -17.95 23.17
CA LEU A 592 -23.07 -19.06 22.32
C LEU A 592 -22.63 -18.96 20.84
N GLU A 593 -22.28 -17.78 20.32
CA GLU A 593 -21.78 -17.62 18.95
C GLU A 593 -20.33 -17.16 18.98
N LYS A 594 -19.42 -18.03 18.55
CA LYS A 594 -18.00 -17.72 18.47
C LYS A 594 -17.69 -16.94 17.19
N GLY A 595 -17.44 -15.63 17.35
CA GLY A 595 -16.95 -14.73 16.31
C GLY A 595 -18.01 -13.93 15.54
N SER A 596 -17.61 -12.77 15.02
CA SER A 596 -18.48 -11.91 14.21
C SER A 596 -18.60 -12.44 12.78
N TYR A 597 -19.81 -12.41 12.21
CA TYR A 597 -20.04 -12.84 10.82
C TYR A 597 -21.22 -12.11 10.17
N ALA A 598 -21.19 -12.02 8.84
CA ALA A 598 -22.27 -11.51 8.02
C ALA A 598 -22.84 -12.63 7.13
N LYS A 599 -24.16 -12.84 7.19
CA LYS A 599 -24.87 -13.76 6.29
C LYS A 599 -25.31 -13.05 5.02
N LEU A 600 -24.95 -13.62 3.87
CA LEU A 600 -25.29 -13.08 2.57
C LEU A 600 -26.43 -13.87 1.90
N MET A 601 -27.18 -13.16 1.04
CA MET A 601 -28.19 -13.71 0.12
C MET A 601 -27.80 -13.35 -1.31
N ALA A 602 -28.05 -14.26 -2.25
CA ALA A 602 -27.91 -13.94 -3.66
C ALA A 602 -29.01 -12.93 -4.09
N ILE A 603 -28.65 -12.02 -4.97
CA ILE A 603 -29.58 -11.09 -5.62
C ILE A 603 -29.53 -11.27 -7.14
N PRO A 604 -30.61 -10.89 -7.86
CA PRO A 604 -30.62 -10.95 -9.32
C PRO A 604 -29.46 -10.17 -9.95
N GLY A 605 -28.96 -10.67 -11.08
CA GLY A 605 -27.83 -10.05 -11.79
C GLY A 605 -28.14 -8.63 -12.32
N ASP A 606 -29.41 -8.34 -12.57
CA ASP A 606 -29.94 -7.05 -13.06
C ASP A 606 -30.40 -6.10 -11.95
N TYR A 607 -30.11 -6.40 -10.67
CA TYR A 607 -30.51 -5.54 -9.56
C TYR A 607 -29.94 -4.12 -9.70
N PRO A 608 -30.78 -3.07 -9.81
CA PRO A 608 -30.31 -1.76 -10.29
C PRO A 608 -29.72 -0.85 -9.21
N TYR A 609 -29.55 -1.33 -7.96
CA TYR A 609 -29.12 -0.51 -6.84
C TYR A 609 -27.81 -0.99 -6.23
N TYR A 610 -27.11 -0.05 -5.61
CA TYR A 610 -26.04 -0.29 -4.65
C TYR A 610 -26.26 0.54 -3.39
N THR A 611 -25.58 0.22 -2.30
CA THR A 611 -25.74 0.91 -1.02
C THR A 611 -24.46 1.59 -0.60
N LYS A 612 -24.59 2.76 0.03
CA LYS A 612 -23.51 3.47 0.72
C LYS A 612 -23.95 3.80 2.14
N ALA A 613 -23.16 3.40 3.13
CA ALA A 613 -23.46 3.67 4.54
C ALA A 613 -23.49 5.18 4.83
N ILE A 614 -24.40 5.58 5.73
CA ILE A 614 -24.42 6.90 6.37
C ILE A 614 -23.67 6.75 7.69
N VAL A 615 -22.54 7.45 7.78
CA VAL A 615 -21.57 7.28 8.85
C VAL A 615 -21.34 8.60 9.55
N ASP A 616 -21.44 8.57 10.89
CA ASP A 616 -21.05 9.66 11.76
C ASP A 616 -19.86 9.20 12.60
N ASP A 617 -18.78 9.98 12.58
CA ASP A 617 -17.62 9.73 13.39
C ASP A 617 -17.50 10.80 14.49
N TRP A 618 -17.07 10.41 15.70
CA TRP A 618 -16.89 11.36 16.81
C TRP A 618 -15.52 11.15 17.47
N PRO A 619 -14.64 12.18 17.48
CA PRO A 619 -13.31 12.07 18.06
C PRO A 619 -13.30 12.50 19.53
N THR A 620 -12.51 11.79 20.34
CA THR A 620 -12.13 12.20 21.69
C THR A 620 -10.62 12.18 21.82
N ILE A 621 -10.00 13.27 22.27
CA ILE A 621 -8.56 13.35 22.50
C ILE A 621 -8.23 12.59 23.79
N LEU A 622 -7.37 11.57 23.70
CA LEU A 622 -6.91 10.80 24.85
C LEU A 622 -5.57 11.34 25.39
N GLU A 623 -4.63 11.68 24.48
CA GLU A 623 -3.28 12.10 24.81
C GLU A 623 -2.69 12.98 23.71
N VAL A 624 -1.99 14.03 24.05
CA VAL A 624 -1.25 14.85 23.09
C VAL A 624 0.22 14.43 23.09
N TYR A 625 0.71 13.98 21.94
CA TYR A 625 2.10 13.55 21.79
C TYR A 625 3.03 14.68 21.41
N GLU A 626 2.62 15.50 20.45
CA GLU A 626 3.42 16.59 19.88
C GLU A 626 2.53 17.80 19.60
N GLN A 627 3.14 18.98 19.63
CA GLN A 627 2.47 20.24 19.29
C GLN A 627 3.42 21.13 18.51
N LYS A 628 2.91 21.78 17.46
CA LYS A 628 3.66 22.77 16.68
C LYS A 628 2.74 23.87 16.17
N THR A 629 3.33 24.91 15.60
CA THR A 629 2.61 25.98 14.90
C THR A 629 2.95 25.94 13.41
N VAL A 630 1.93 25.96 12.55
CA VAL A 630 2.06 25.99 11.09
C VAL A 630 1.28 27.18 10.57
N PHE A 631 1.92 28.11 9.86
CA PHE A 631 1.29 29.36 9.34
C PHE A 631 0.48 30.15 10.38
N GLY A 632 0.78 30.02 11.68
CA GLY A 632 0.03 30.69 12.75
C GLY A 632 -1.02 29.83 13.45
N ILE A 633 -1.50 28.75 12.86
CA ILE A 633 -2.41 27.80 13.51
C ILE A 633 -1.67 26.84 14.45
N GLU A 634 -2.24 26.61 15.63
CA GLU A 634 -1.76 25.58 16.56
C GLU A 634 -2.23 24.21 16.07
N VAL A 635 -1.31 23.24 15.98
CA VAL A 635 -1.59 21.87 15.54
C VAL A 635 -1.07 20.89 16.58
N ARG A 636 -1.90 19.98 17.05
CA ARG A 636 -1.54 18.90 17.99
C ARG A 636 -1.61 17.56 17.28
N TYR A 637 -0.63 16.70 17.52
CA TYR A 637 -0.65 15.29 17.15
C TYR A 637 -1.01 14.46 18.36
N CYS A 638 -2.07 13.67 18.26
CA CYS A 638 -2.76 13.09 19.42
C CYS A 638 -3.04 11.59 19.24
N SER A 639 -3.23 10.90 20.38
CA SER A 639 -4.03 9.68 20.45
C SER A 639 -5.51 10.08 20.50
N LEU A 640 -6.33 9.44 19.68
CA LEU A 640 -7.76 9.73 19.53
C LEU A 640 -8.57 8.46 19.74
N GLU A 641 -9.66 8.52 20.49
CA GLU A 641 -10.74 7.54 20.44
C GLU A 641 -11.77 8.03 19.42
N ILE A 642 -12.06 7.22 18.42
CA ILE A 642 -13.09 7.50 17.42
C ILE A 642 -14.29 6.60 17.71
N LEU A 643 -15.46 7.21 17.95
CA LEU A 643 -16.73 6.52 17.93
C LEU A 643 -17.30 6.59 16.51
N LYS A 644 -17.26 5.49 15.79
CA LYS A 644 -17.87 5.35 14.47
C LYS A 644 -19.27 4.80 14.61
N LYS A 645 -20.25 5.50 14.00
CA LYS A 645 -21.65 5.16 14.06
C LYS A 645 -22.25 5.07 12.65
N VAL A 646 -22.77 3.92 12.29
CA VAL A 646 -23.54 3.71 11.06
C VAL A 646 -25.02 3.79 11.41
N SER A 647 -25.67 4.89 11.03
CA SER A 647 -27.10 5.16 11.35
C SER A 647 -28.04 4.62 10.28
N GLY A 648 -27.54 4.46 9.04
CA GLY A 648 -28.34 4.06 7.91
C GLY A 648 -27.51 3.86 6.66
N TYR A 649 -28.17 3.91 5.52
CA TYR A 649 -27.50 3.83 4.21
C TYR A 649 -28.32 4.54 3.14
N SER A 650 -27.65 5.04 2.11
CA SER A 650 -28.29 5.52 0.89
C SER A 650 -28.41 4.35 -0.09
N ASN A 651 -29.64 4.12 -0.58
CA ASN A 651 -29.89 3.17 -1.67
C ASN A 651 -29.86 3.93 -2.99
N ILE A 652 -28.86 3.68 -3.82
CA ILE A 652 -28.51 4.49 -4.98
C ILE A 652 -28.73 3.64 -6.23
N GLU A 653 -29.50 4.19 -7.18
CA GLU A 653 -29.67 3.56 -8.49
C GLU A 653 -28.39 3.71 -9.32
N LEU A 654 -28.03 2.64 -10.00
CA LEU A 654 -26.86 2.64 -10.87
C LEU A 654 -26.95 3.72 -11.93
N GLY A 655 -25.86 4.48 -12.10
CA GLY A 655 -25.82 5.61 -13.01
C GLY A 655 -26.37 6.92 -12.45
N LYS A 656 -26.83 6.95 -11.18
CA LYS A 656 -27.23 8.18 -10.50
C LYS A 656 -26.17 8.63 -9.50
N GLU A 657 -26.18 9.92 -9.16
CA GLU A 657 -25.29 10.47 -8.13
C GLU A 657 -25.70 10.00 -6.74
N VAL A 658 -24.73 9.93 -5.83
CA VAL A 658 -24.93 9.50 -4.44
C VAL A 658 -25.96 10.38 -3.72
N THR A 659 -25.99 11.67 -4.01
CA THR A 659 -26.94 12.66 -3.50
C THR A 659 -28.40 12.39 -3.93
N GLN A 660 -28.61 11.62 -5.00
CA GLN A 660 -29.94 11.22 -5.49
C GLN A 660 -30.44 9.90 -4.90
N GLY A 661 -29.66 9.27 -4.00
CA GLY A 661 -30.03 8.03 -3.34
C GLY A 661 -31.12 8.20 -2.29
N THR A 662 -31.98 7.20 -2.15
CA THR A 662 -32.99 7.17 -1.07
C THR A 662 -32.32 6.78 0.24
N ARG A 663 -32.42 7.64 1.26
CA ARG A 663 -31.92 7.35 2.61
C ARG A 663 -32.83 6.38 3.34
N LEU A 664 -32.23 5.35 3.92
CA LEU A 664 -32.88 4.34 4.74
C LEU A 664 -32.10 4.20 6.05
N TYR A 665 -32.79 4.12 7.16
CA TYR A 665 -32.17 4.00 8.48
C TYR A 665 -32.18 2.56 8.96
N LEU A 666 -31.18 2.19 9.72
CA LEU A 666 -31.12 0.89 10.39
C LEU A 666 -32.07 0.88 11.59
N GLU A 667 -32.63 -0.28 11.94
CA GLU A 667 -33.46 -0.45 13.15
C GLU A 667 -32.73 -0.04 14.43
N SER A 668 -31.42 -0.36 14.47
CA SER A 668 -30.49 0.08 15.52
C SER A 668 -29.18 0.50 14.87
N PRO A 669 -28.65 1.66 15.19
CA PRO A 669 -27.34 2.08 14.70
C PRO A 669 -26.25 1.08 15.11
N LEU A 670 -25.30 0.86 14.20
CA LEU A 670 -24.11 0.08 14.50
C LEU A 670 -23.03 1.03 15.03
N GLU A 671 -22.47 0.73 16.19
CA GLU A 671 -21.46 1.56 16.82
C GLU A 671 -20.16 0.76 17.02
N PHE A 672 -19.03 1.39 16.73
CA PHE A 672 -17.73 0.82 16.97
C PHE A 672 -16.76 1.88 17.46
N LYS A 673 -16.14 1.63 18.62
CA LYS A 673 -15.09 2.50 19.18
C LYS A 673 -13.72 1.92 18.91
N PHE A 674 -12.81 2.78 18.50
CA PHE A 674 -11.42 2.38 18.33
C PHE A 674 -10.45 3.54 18.63
N VAL A 675 -9.28 3.19 19.12
CA VAL A 675 -8.20 4.16 19.36
C VAL A 675 -7.32 4.22 18.12
N THR A 676 -6.96 5.44 17.70
CA THR A 676 -6.09 5.70 16.56
C THR A 676 -5.19 6.90 16.85
N LYS A 677 -4.40 7.32 15.87
CA LYS A 677 -3.57 8.53 15.93
C LYS A 677 -4.05 9.53 14.88
N GLY A 678 -3.94 10.82 15.21
CA GLY A 678 -4.38 11.88 14.30
C GLY A 678 -3.86 13.24 14.71
N LEU A 679 -4.10 14.21 13.86
CA LEU A 679 -3.82 15.61 14.13
C LEU A 679 -5.14 16.39 14.29
N VAL A 680 -5.08 17.45 15.08
CA VAL A 680 -6.19 18.39 15.29
C VAL A 680 -5.66 19.82 15.23
N PHE A 681 -6.45 20.68 14.62
CA PHE A 681 -6.22 22.13 14.62
C PHE A 681 -7.55 22.87 14.55
N ARG A 682 -7.53 24.17 14.90
CA ARG A 682 -8.67 25.05 14.71
C ARG A 682 -8.42 25.93 13.49
N ALA A 683 -9.30 25.85 12.51
CA ALA A 683 -9.28 26.71 11.31
C ALA A 683 -9.84 28.11 11.64
N PRO A 684 -9.37 29.18 10.97
CA PRO A 684 -9.92 30.53 11.12
C PRO A 684 -11.32 30.62 10.50
N LYS A 685 -12.09 31.63 10.92
CA LYS A 685 -13.43 31.89 10.39
C LYS A 685 -13.38 32.52 9.00
N PRO A 686 -14.31 32.13 8.09
CA PRO A 686 -14.43 32.76 6.76
C PRO A 686 -15.25 34.07 6.84
N THR A 687 -14.70 35.08 7.51
CA THR A 687 -15.43 36.31 7.85
C THR A 687 -15.96 37.09 6.67
N LYS A 688 -15.26 37.13 5.53
CA LYS A 688 -15.68 37.87 4.33
C LYS A 688 -16.87 37.20 3.62
N VAL A 689 -16.89 35.88 3.58
CA VAL A 689 -18.00 35.14 2.98
C VAL A 689 -19.23 35.19 3.90
N LEU A 690 -19.02 35.24 5.23
CA LEU A 690 -20.10 35.39 6.21
C LEU A 690 -20.84 36.73 6.10
N GLU A 691 -20.21 37.83 5.65
CA GLU A 691 -20.88 39.08 5.43
C GLU A 691 -22.10 39.01 4.48
N PHE A 692 -22.17 37.97 3.66
CA PHE A 692 -23.22 37.73 2.67
C PHE A 692 -24.07 36.50 2.99
N ALA A 693 -23.85 35.88 4.13
CA ALA A 693 -24.54 34.64 4.52
C ALA A 693 -25.96 34.93 5.05
N MET A 694 -26.91 34.02 4.76
CA MET A 694 -28.23 33.99 5.41
C MET A 694 -28.23 33.18 6.69
N ASP A 695 -27.27 32.22 6.81
CA ASP A 695 -27.07 31.33 7.95
C ASP A 695 -25.57 31.15 8.16
N ASP A 696 -25.03 31.83 9.16
CA ASP A 696 -23.60 31.83 9.49
C ASP A 696 -23.10 30.44 9.92
N ASP A 697 -23.86 29.74 10.76
CA ASP A 697 -23.49 28.43 11.28
C ASP A 697 -23.41 27.38 10.16
N TYR A 698 -24.39 27.41 9.23
CA TYR A 698 -24.39 26.51 8.07
C TYR A 698 -23.17 26.76 7.17
N LEU A 699 -22.85 28.01 6.91
CA LEU A 699 -21.75 28.38 6.04
C LEU A 699 -20.38 28.06 6.65
N GLU A 700 -20.19 28.36 7.97
CA GLU A 700 -19.00 27.98 8.71
C GLU A 700 -18.80 26.46 8.69
N MET A 701 -19.82 25.69 9.07
CA MET A 701 -19.78 24.23 9.07
C MET A 701 -19.43 23.68 7.70
N SER A 702 -20.09 24.14 6.66
CA SER A 702 -19.89 23.70 5.26
C SER A 702 -18.50 24.07 4.74
N GLY A 703 -17.96 25.23 5.16
CA GLY A 703 -16.62 25.68 4.83
C GLY A 703 -15.54 24.81 5.48
N TYR A 704 -15.68 24.49 6.76
CA TYR A 704 -14.74 23.62 7.49
C TYR A 704 -14.76 22.19 6.95
N HIS A 705 -15.93 21.66 6.63
CA HIS A 705 -16.09 20.34 6.02
C HIS A 705 -15.42 20.27 4.64
N ALA A 706 -15.63 21.27 3.79
CA ALA A 706 -14.93 21.34 2.50
C ALA A 706 -13.40 21.47 2.67
N THR A 707 -12.94 22.24 3.67
CA THR A 707 -11.52 22.41 3.99
C THR A 707 -10.88 21.07 4.40
N GLU A 708 -11.55 20.31 5.27
CA GLU A 708 -11.13 18.96 5.68
C GLU A 708 -10.93 18.05 4.46
N HIS A 709 -11.93 17.96 3.58
CA HIS A 709 -11.86 17.14 2.37
C HIS A 709 -10.67 17.51 1.48
N VAL A 710 -10.48 18.79 1.21
CA VAL A 710 -9.41 19.25 0.31
C VAL A 710 -8.03 18.94 0.89
N ILE A 711 -7.85 19.07 2.19
CA ILE A 711 -6.58 18.70 2.85
C ILE A 711 -6.31 17.21 2.72
N ILE A 712 -7.29 16.35 3.00
CA ILE A 712 -7.13 14.90 2.91
C ILE A 712 -6.84 14.47 1.46
N GLU A 713 -7.71 14.84 0.52
CA GLU A 713 -7.57 14.45 -0.88
C GLU A 713 -6.31 15.05 -1.52
N GLY A 714 -5.95 16.30 -1.18
CA GLY A 714 -4.74 16.98 -1.65
C GLY A 714 -3.44 16.39 -1.07
N SER A 715 -3.49 15.67 0.05
CA SER A 715 -2.30 15.15 0.73
C SER A 715 -1.91 13.73 0.34
N ILE A 716 -2.70 13.01 -0.45
CA ILE A 716 -2.49 11.58 -0.80
C ILE A 716 -1.06 11.31 -1.31
N MET A 717 -0.55 12.18 -2.18
CA MET A 717 0.81 12.03 -2.73
C MET A 717 1.92 12.36 -1.74
N ILE A 718 1.59 13.13 -0.69
CA ILE A 718 2.54 13.51 0.37
C ILE A 718 2.64 12.40 1.41
N THR A 719 1.51 11.77 1.73
CA THR A 719 1.40 10.74 2.77
C THR A 719 1.72 9.33 2.27
N GLY A 720 1.75 9.13 0.96
CA GLY A 720 2.00 7.82 0.33
C GLY A 720 0.84 6.82 0.45
N GLY A 721 -0.25 7.22 1.07
CA GLY A 721 -1.45 6.43 1.27
C GLY A 721 -2.49 6.61 0.17
N SER A 722 -3.66 6.07 0.42
CA SER A 722 -4.89 6.39 -0.31
C SER A 722 -5.79 7.23 0.60
N SER A 723 -6.81 7.89 0.04
CA SER A 723 -7.85 8.54 0.86
C SER A 723 -8.54 7.56 1.82
N GLN A 724 -8.37 6.25 1.57
CA GLN A 724 -8.87 5.19 2.46
C GLN A 724 -8.04 5.00 3.74
N ASP A 725 -6.83 5.48 3.79
CA ASP A 725 -5.92 5.31 4.92
C ASP A 725 -6.11 6.39 5.99
N MET A 726 -6.83 7.47 5.66
CA MET A 726 -7.14 8.56 6.58
C MET A 726 -8.65 8.78 6.68
N GLY A 727 -9.10 9.23 7.83
CA GLY A 727 -10.43 9.78 8.08
C GLY A 727 -10.33 11.23 8.50
N GLY A 728 -11.43 11.97 8.39
CA GLY A 728 -11.51 13.35 8.85
C GLY A 728 -12.85 13.67 9.48
N ILE A 729 -12.86 14.68 10.32
CA ILE A 729 -14.05 15.20 11.00
C ILE A 729 -13.86 16.68 11.22
N SER A 730 -14.80 17.49 10.75
CA SER A 730 -14.96 18.87 11.15
C SER A 730 -16.12 19.00 12.13
N ILE A 731 -15.93 19.67 13.26
CA ILE A 731 -16.94 19.75 14.31
C ILE A 731 -17.76 21.03 14.16
N GLY A 732 -18.87 20.96 13.44
CA GLY A 732 -19.85 22.03 13.27
C GLY A 732 -19.20 23.38 12.95
N SER A 733 -19.71 24.47 13.56
CA SER A 733 -19.17 25.85 13.44
C SER A 733 -17.99 26.13 14.36
N THR A 734 -17.44 25.12 15.09
CA THR A 734 -16.32 25.33 16.03
C THR A 734 -14.97 25.62 15.38
N GLY A 735 -14.82 25.30 14.10
CA GLY A 735 -13.56 25.35 13.36
C GLY A 735 -12.57 24.24 13.69
N LEU A 736 -12.91 23.30 14.59
CA LEU A 736 -12.04 22.18 14.91
C LEU A 736 -12.09 21.14 13.78
N ILE A 737 -10.92 20.83 13.21
CA ILE A 737 -10.73 19.84 12.18
C ILE A 737 -9.78 18.77 12.72
N PHE A 738 -10.23 17.51 12.68
CA PHE A 738 -9.46 16.32 12.99
C PHE A 738 -9.16 15.55 11.72
N ILE A 739 -7.92 15.13 11.54
CA ILE A 739 -7.53 14.19 10.46
C ILE A 739 -6.77 13.05 11.12
N TYR A 740 -7.23 11.83 10.93
CA TYR A 740 -6.74 10.68 11.68
C TYR A 740 -6.51 9.45 10.78
N ASP A 741 -5.69 8.52 11.27
CA ASP A 741 -5.45 7.25 10.60
C ASP A 741 -6.72 6.38 10.64
N GLY A 742 -7.17 5.88 9.48
CA GLY A 742 -8.36 5.03 9.35
C GLY A 742 -8.20 3.62 9.93
N SER A 743 -7.04 3.30 10.50
CA SER A 743 -6.71 2.00 11.09
C SER A 743 -6.59 2.11 12.61
N ILE A 744 -7.01 1.05 13.31
CA ILE A 744 -6.86 0.94 14.76
C ILE A 744 -5.38 1.06 15.16
N GLY A 745 -5.08 1.89 16.14
CA GLY A 745 -3.72 2.17 16.62
C GLY A 745 -2.89 3.07 15.71
N GLY A 746 -3.38 3.40 14.51
CA GLY A 746 -2.72 4.25 13.54
C GLY A 746 -1.87 3.50 12.50
N ASN A 747 -1.89 3.98 11.25
CA ASN A 747 -1.07 3.47 10.15
C ASN A 747 0.10 4.40 9.79
N GLY A 748 0.11 5.63 10.35
CA GLY A 748 1.17 6.63 10.21
C GLY A 748 0.98 7.65 9.09
N ALA A 749 -0.10 7.56 8.32
CA ALA A 749 -0.42 8.58 7.31
C ALA A 749 -0.66 9.95 7.94
N SER A 750 -1.39 10.00 9.07
CA SER A 750 -1.63 11.23 9.83
C SER A 750 -0.35 11.82 10.45
N LYS A 751 0.62 10.99 10.83
CA LYS A 751 1.94 11.49 11.30
C LYS A 751 2.71 12.14 10.16
N THR A 752 2.73 11.49 9.00
CA THR A 752 3.37 12.05 7.79
C THR A 752 2.71 13.37 7.38
N LEU A 753 1.37 13.43 7.45
CA LEU A 753 0.62 14.67 7.20
C LEU A 753 0.96 15.74 8.23
N TYR A 754 1.01 15.39 9.52
CA TYR A 754 1.40 16.32 10.58
C TYR A 754 2.79 16.91 10.27
N ASP A 755 3.78 16.08 9.95
CA ASP A 755 5.15 16.53 9.70
C ASP A 755 5.27 17.47 8.48
N LYS A 756 4.47 17.24 7.43
CA LYS A 756 4.45 17.98 6.16
C LYS A 756 3.18 18.84 5.98
N LEU A 757 2.56 19.26 7.05
CA LEU A 757 1.26 19.95 7.01
C LEU A 757 1.33 21.29 6.26
N ASP A 758 2.45 22.00 6.35
CA ASP A 758 2.71 23.22 5.59
C ASP A 758 2.57 22.99 4.07
N LYS A 759 3.21 21.96 3.55
CA LYS A 759 3.10 21.57 2.13
C LYS A 759 1.67 21.15 1.76
N ALA A 760 1.02 20.39 2.64
CA ALA A 760 -0.35 19.91 2.42
C ALA A 760 -1.37 21.06 2.37
N LEU A 761 -1.24 22.07 3.25
CA LEU A 761 -2.10 23.24 3.27
C LEU A 761 -1.94 24.12 2.03
N ILE A 762 -0.70 24.34 1.58
CA ILE A 762 -0.44 25.09 0.32
C ILE A 762 -1.06 24.35 -0.86
N ARG A 763 -0.92 23.02 -0.92
CA ARG A 763 -1.52 22.23 -1.99
C ARG A 763 -3.04 22.27 -1.95
N ALA A 764 -3.63 22.09 -0.78
CA ALA A 764 -5.08 22.18 -0.60
C ALA A 764 -5.62 23.55 -1.06
N GLN A 765 -4.94 24.64 -0.69
CA GLN A 765 -5.28 25.99 -1.13
C GLN A 765 -5.23 26.13 -2.65
N ARG A 766 -4.18 25.62 -3.31
CA ARG A 766 -4.07 25.68 -4.78
C ARG A 766 -5.15 24.85 -5.46
N VAL A 767 -5.36 23.60 -5.01
CA VAL A 767 -6.39 22.71 -5.56
C VAL A 767 -7.76 23.39 -5.62
N ILE A 768 -8.19 24.00 -4.51
CA ILE A 768 -9.53 24.58 -4.44
C ILE A 768 -9.62 25.95 -5.14
N SER A 769 -8.59 26.79 -5.03
CA SER A 769 -8.57 28.13 -5.61
C SER A 769 -8.43 28.12 -7.14
N GLU A 770 -7.65 27.20 -7.68
CA GLU A 770 -7.37 27.06 -9.11
C GLU A 770 -8.41 26.18 -9.84
N CYS A 771 -9.33 25.55 -9.11
CA CYS A 771 -10.39 24.77 -9.73
C CYS A 771 -11.42 25.67 -10.41
N PRO A 772 -11.65 25.55 -11.74
CA PRO A 772 -12.50 26.46 -12.50
C PRO A 772 -14.01 26.26 -12.28
N CYS A 773 -14.43 25.25 -11.51
CA CYS A 773 -15.86 25.02 -11.26
C CYS A 773 -16.48 26.21 -10.51
N ARG A 774 -17.72 26.58 -10.90
CA ARG A 774 -18.49 27.66 -10.30
C ARG A 774 -19.53 27.18 -9.30
N ASN A 775 -19.58 25.88 -9.01
CA ASN A 775 -20.54 25.31 -8.07
C ASN A 775 -20.20 25.74 -6.64
N GLU A 776 -21.21 26.15 -5.90
CA GLU A 776 -21.09 26.59 -4.50
C GLU A 776 -20.52 25.50 -3.60
N SER A 777 -20.97 24.25 -3.75
CA SER A 777 -20.42 23.08 -3.05
C SER A 777 -19.07 22.59 -3.60
N GLY A 778 -18.61 23.12 -4.73
CA GLY A 778 -17.45 22.64 -5.45
C GLY A 778 -17.76 21.45 -6.38
N CYS A 779 -16.77 20.61 -6.64
CA CYS A 779 -16.89 19.48 -7.57
C CYS A 779 -15.90 18.36 -7.23
N PRO A 780 -15.96 17.19 -7.91
CA PRO A 780 -15.01 16.08 -7.67
C PRO A 780 -13.52 16.45 -7.81
N ARG A 781 -13.18 17.53 -8.50
CA ARG A 781 -11.80 18.01 -8.69
C ARG A 781 -11.31 18.92 -7.57
N CYS A 782 -12.17 19.31 -6.61
CA CYS A 782 -11.75 20.23 -5.54
C CYS A 782 -12.24 19.82 -4.15
N THR A 783 -13.54 19.70 -3.90
CA THR A 783 -14.11 19.57 -2.54
C THR A 783 -14.69 18.19 -2.24
N PHE A 784 -15.02 17.37 -3.25
CA PHE A 784 -15.68 16.11 -3.01
C PHE A 784 -14.70 15.04 -2.55
N SER A 785 -15.09 14.27 -1.53
CA SER A 785 -14.39 13.05 -1.09
C SER A 785 -15.29 11.83 -1.27
N TYR A 786 -14.71 10.74 -1.77
CA TYR A 786 -15.41 9.45 -1.88
C TYR A 786 -15.77 8.85 -0.53
N ARG A 787 -15.08 9.26 0.53
CA ARG A 787 -15.24 8.75 1.88
C ARG A 787 -16.14 9.59 2.77
N CYS A 788 -16.63 10.70 2.28
CA CYS A 788 -17.54 11.51 3.06
C CYS A 788 -18.74 10.69 3.55
N GLY A 789 -18.93 10.60 4.87
CA GLY A 789 -20.03 9.91 5.52
C GLY A 789 -21.40 10.52 5.21
N ASN A 790 -21.42 11.83 4.90
CA ASN A 790 -22.60 12.62 4.56
C ASN A 790 -22.80 12.76 3.04
N ASN A 791 -22.18 11.91 2.22
CA ASN A 791 -22.35 11.91 0.77
C ASN A 791 -22.01 13.26 0.06
N ASN A 792 -21.01 13.99 0.58
CA ASN A 792 -20.61 15.32 0.10
C ASN A 792 -21.72 16.40 0.23
N GLU A 793 -22.63 16.22 1.16
CA GLU A 793 -23.56 17.29 1.56
C GLU A 793 -22.85 18.30 2.48
N TYR A 794 -23.42 19.47 2.62
CA TYR A 794 -22.87 20.53 3.48
C TYR A 794 -21.42 20.90 3.15
N LEU A 795 -21.17 21.21 1.88
CA LEU A 795 -19.88 21.72 1.39
C LEU A 795 -20.03 23.15 0.86
N HIS A 796 -19.07 24.02 1.17
CA HIS A 796 -19.04 25.38 0.63
C HIS A 796 -17.64 25.75 0.16
N LYS A 797 -17.46 25.84 -1.18
CA LYS A 797 -16.15 26.06 -1.82
C LYS A 797 -15.53 27.41 -1.44
N ASN A 798 -16.29 28.50 -1.56
CA ASN A 798 -15.74 29.84 -1.34
C ASN A 798 -15.35 30.06 0.13
N ALA A 799 -16.11 29.52 1.10
CA ALA A 799 -15.73 29.55 2.51
C ALA A 799 -14.42 28.77 2.75
N ALA A 800 -14.27 27.58 2.16
CA ALA A 800 -13.03 26.81 2.27
C ALA A 800 -11.83 27.50 1.60
N ILE A 801 -12.02 28.22 0.48
CA ILE A 801 -10.98 29.06 -0.13
C ILE A 801 -10.54 30.15 0.84
N GLU A 802 -11.47 30.86 1.47
CA GLU A 802 -11.13 31.90 2.43
C GLU A 802 -10.42 31.34 3.65
N ILE A 803 -10.91 30.22 4.22
CA ILE A 803 -10.28 29.55 5.35
C ILE A 803 -8.82 29.19 5.04
N LEU A 804 -8.57 28.54 3.90
CA LEU A 804 -7.21 28.13 3.51
C LEU A 804 -6.32 29.34 3.20
N ASN A 805 -6.84 30.40 2.59
CA ASN A 805 -6.13 31.65 2.37
C ASN A 805 -5.73 32.31 3.69
N ASN A 806 -6.64 32.35 4.67
CA ASN A 806 -6.38 32.93 6.00
C ASN A 806 -5.32 32.10 6.75
N ILE A 807 -5.36 30.77 6.65
CA ILE A 807 -4.32 29.90 7.21
C ILE A 807 -2.96 30.23 6.59
N VAL A 808 -2.84 30.21 5.28
CA VAL A 808 -1.57 30.43 4.56
C VAL A 808 -1.06 31.87 4.77
N ALA A 809 -1.96 32.85 4.95
CA ALA A 809 -1.61 34.22 5.29
C ALA A 809 -1.11 34.40 6.72
N GLY A 810 -1.18 33.38 7.57
CA GLY A 810 -0.65 33.38 8.92
C GLY A 810 -1.63 33.85 10.01
N GLU A 811 -2.93 33.73 9.77
CA GLU A 811 -3.95 34.02 10.78
C GLU A 811 -3.80 33.06 11.96
N LYS A 812 -3.78 33.65 13.19
CA LYS A 812 -3.49 32.90 14.41
C LYS A 812 -4.74 32.28 15.00
N THR A 813 -4.73 30.99 15.21
CA THR A 813 -5.77 30.26 15.93
C THR A 813 -5.19 29.35 17.01
N LYS A 814 -5.98 29.10 18.07
CA LYS A 814 -5.61 28.15 19.14
C LYS A 814 -6.74 27.15 19.34
N ILE A 815 -6.35 25.93 19.68
CA ILE A 815 -7.28 24.84 19.96
C ILE A 815 -7.91 25.15 21.31
N GLY A 816 -8.29 25.77 22.01
CA GLY A 816 -8.86 25.95 23.34
C GLY A 816 -8.66 24.76 24.29
N GLU A 817 -9.04 24.93 25.55
CA GLU A 817 -8.86 23.88 26.57
C GLU A 817 -9.93 22.79 26.50
N GLN A 818 -11.10 23.08 25.92
CA GLN A 818 -12.20 22.13 25.81
C GLN A 818 -12.55 21.83 24.36
N VAL A 819 -12.48 20.56 24.00
CA VAL A 819 -13.19 20.02 22.83
C VAL A 819 -14.64 19.80 23.29
N PRO A 820 -15.67 20.26 22.55
CA PRO A 820 -17.05 20.05 22.96
C PRO A 820 -17.33 18.56 23.20
N GLU A 821 -17.86 18.24 24.41
CA GLU A 821 -18.25 16.87 24.76
C GLU A 821 -19.61 16.52 24.13
N ASP A 822 -20.43 17.52 23.84
CA ASP A 822 -21.76 17.33 23.27
C ASP A 822 -21.72 17.36 21.73
N LYS A 823 -22.39 16.40 21.13
CA LYS A 823 -22.61 16.35 19.67
C LYS A 823 -23.33 17.61 19.20
N PRO A 824 -22.79 18.36 18.20
CA PRO A 824 -23.67 19.23 17.44
C PRO A 824 -24.68 18.34 16.73
N LEU A 825 -25.97 18.66 16.86
CA LEU A 825 -27.02 18.09 16.06
C LEU A 825 -26.75 18.51 14.61
N ILE A 826 -26.41 17.53 13.75
CA ILE A 826 -26.45 17.69 12.32
C ILE A 826 -27.85 17.35 11.85
#